data_ea2271f350d46cd783a95b3067d30219
#
_entry.id   ea2271f350d46cd783a95b3067d30219
#
_cell.length_a   1.000
_cell.length_b   1.000
_cell.length_c   1.000
_cell.angle_alpha   90.00
_cell.angle_beta   90.00
_cell.angle_gamma   90.00
#
_symmetry.space_group_name_H-M   'P 1'
#
loop_
_entity.id
_entity.type
_entity.pdbx_description
1 polymer ?
#
loop_
_entity_poly.entity_id
_entity_poly.type
_entity_poly.pdbx_seq_one_letter_code
_entity_poly.pdbx_strand_id
1 'polypeptide(L)'
;SYGLIDEEGMLVNTSNRRHNLNLNLDTDLNKWLKMGVTFRGDLSKRGQTENFNVAAEARPDLPCYNEDGSYYVHKYMYQGEERFESNPMIEAKERDNVNQDLGANITSYLVSRPFGGLSLRLQYSYNYKQSKGRDFYPSMTLYGSGGYKGQKGQLTNTERLSENQELMGQIMYGKRIKKHNFDITMVGTLTDSKNSYASMTFADFPDDKTQTSIWQGVTYKDQMGYDKGALLLSYVARANYSFNDRYLLTVSWRADGSSRFSPDNRWSYFPSLAVAYNLTEEKFLRHNKVINFLKLRASVGKVGMGYVDEYGWRTLYDATEYLDQPAIVPGSMGNNNLKWEGTVSYELGLDYGFFKNNRISGTLEFYKKKTKDLLYRYTLSPGIGLPSANVNFAAIENRGIDFDINAKIINTRNLSWSFSFNISKNLNKVTGLDSKYVSSPGSSALNNTVIEEGKSVGLFYGYKSDGIFQNWEEIEACEALNPDMPYQQKFSSDVLSPGDIKLLDLSNDGYVNFTANNYEDKTVLGSSLPDFSGGFSTRLTYKGFTFSMSGTFSYGNMKSWDAEGRQFQFNAARPKNLLDIALKRWTPENPTNDYPKIRLNGTNYGMTDFWLHDASYLKINNISLTYQLPANWLRRTGFID
;
A
#
# COMPACT_ATOMS: atom_id res chain seq x y z
N SER A 1 -24.61 1.63 -20.99
CA SER A 1 -25.20 1.36 -19.66
C SER A 1 -25.05 2.56 -18.74
N TYR A 2 -26.02 2.75 -17.89
CA TYR A 2 -26.02 3.72 -16.80
C TYR A 2 -26.15 2.97 -15.48
N GLY A 3 -25.41 3.37 -14.46
CA GLY A 3 -25.46 2.82 -13.10
C GLY A 3 -25.53 3.96 -12.08
N LEU A 4 -26.36 3.77 -11.06
CA LEU A 4 -26.45 4.62 -9.89
C LEU A 4 -26.11 3.80 -8.66
N ILE A 5 -25.22 4.33 -7.82
CA ILE A 5 -24.95 3.86 -6.47
C ILE A 5 -25.35 5.00 -5.54
N ASP A 6 -26.19 4.72 -4.55
CA ASP A 6 -26.61 5.66 -3.52
C ASP A 6 -26.62 4.90 -2.19
N GLU A 7 -25.65 5.18 -1.34
CA GLU A 7 -25.41 4.43 -0.13
C GLU A 7 -25.04 5.35 1.03
N GLU A 8 -25.49 5.01 2.21
CA GLU A 8 -25.10 5.60 3.48
C GLU A 8 -24.15 4.66 4.21
N GLY A 9 -23.10 5.21 4.80
CA GLY A 9 -22.13 4.44 5.56
C GLY A 9 -22.60 4.14 6.99
N MET A 10 -21.88 3.29 7.69
CA MET A 10 -22.15 2.95 9.09
C MET A 10 -21.82 4.10 10.06
N LEU A 11 -20.94 5.02 9.67
CA LEU A 11 -20.61 6.20 10.47
C LEU A 11 -21.54 7.36 10.10
N VAL A 12 -21.83 8.20 11.09
CA VAL A 12 -22.68 9.40 10.90
C VAL A 12 -22.08 10.30 9.83
N ASN A 13 -22.92 10.87 8.95
CA ASN A 13 -22.56 11.76 7.84
C ASN A 13 -21.60 11.15 6.80
N THR A 14 -21.52 9.82 6.73
CA THR A 14 -20.83 9.16 5.62
C THR A 14 -21.83 8.74 4.55
N SER A 15 -21.59 9.17 3.32
CA SER A 15 -22.44 8.85 2.18
C SER A 15 -21.63 8.76 0.91
N ASN A 16 -22.14 8.00 -0.07
CA ASN A 16 -21.54 7.92 -1.39
C ASN A 16 -22.65 7.85 -2.46
N ARG A 17 -22.75 8.88 -3.26
CA ARG A 17 -23.66 8.89 -4.41
C ARG A 17 -22.83 8.96 -5.68
N ARG A 18 -22.93 7.94 -6.53
CA ARG A 18 -22.15 7.83 -7.75
C ARG A 18 -22.99 7.48 -8.96
N HIS A 19 -22.84 8.25 -10.01
CA HIS A 19 -23.40 8.03 -11.32
C HIS A 19 -22.30 7.53 -12.26
N ASN A 20 -22.54 6.43 -12.98
CA ASN A 20 -21.63 5.88 -13.96
C ASN A 20 -22.35 5.79 -15.32
N LEU A 21 -21.69 6.27 -16.36
CA LEU A 21 -22.16 6.15 -17.74
C LEU A 21 -21.10 5.43 -18.57
N ASN A 22 -21.49 4.35 -19.25
CA ASN A 22 -20.62 3.62 -20.17
C ASN A 22 -21.30 3.54 -21.54
N LEU A 23 -20.61 4.04 -22.56
CA LEU A 23 -21.01 4.00 -23.95
C LEU A 23 -19.92 3.30 -24.75
N ASN A 24 -20.27 2.25 -25.48
CA ASN A 24 -19.37 1.55 -26.37
C ASN A 24 -19.99 1.52 -27.77
N LEU A 25 -19.24 1.98 -28.74
CA LEU A 25 -19.62 1.94 -30.14
C LEU A 25 -18.51 1.23 -30.92
N ASP A 26 -18.84 0.12 -31.51
CA ASP A 26 -17.96 -0.63 -32.42
C ASP A 26 -18.66 -0.76 -33.76
N THR A 27 -17.96 -0.42 -34.83
CA THR A 27 -18.49 -0.53 -36.19
C THR A 27 -17.43 -1.03 -37.17
N ASP A 28 -17.84 -1.91 -38.06
CA ASP A 28 -17.04 -2.34 -39.19
C ASP A 28 -17.32 -1.40 -40.37
N LEU A 29 -16.35 -0.51 -40.68
CA LEU A 29 -16.44 0.42 -41.80
C LEU A 29 -16.41 -0.33 -43.14
N ASN A 30 -15.65 -1.41 -43.17
CA ASN A 30 -15.61 -2.35 -44.30
C ASN A 30 -14.96 -3.69 -43.84
N LYS A 31 -14.74 -4.63 -44.76
CA LYS A 31 -14.23 -5.98 -44.45
C LYS A 31 -12.83 -6.02 -43.80
N TRP A 32 -12.07 -4.95 -43.90
CA TRP A 32 -10.71 -4.86 -43.37
C TRP A 32 -10.48 -3.72 -42.39
N LEU A 33 -11.48 -2.87 -42.15
CA LEU A 33 -11.35 -1.70 -41.27
C LEU A 33 -12.50 -1.63 -40.24
N LYS A 34 -12.12 -1.66 -38.95
CA LYS A 34 -13.01 -1.51 -37.80
C LYS A 34 -12.64 -0.26 -37.02
N MET A 35 -13.63 0.49 -36.57
CA MET A 35 -13.49 1.63 -35.67
C MET A 35 -14.29 1.37 -34.38
N GLY A 36 -13.77 1.82 -33.26
CA GLY A 36 -14.50 1.78 -32.00
C GLY A 36 -14.21 3.00 -31.15
N VAL A 37 -15.22 3.38 -30.36
CA VAL A 37 -15.14 4.44 -29.35
C VAL A 37 -15.77 3.93 -28.06
N THR A 38 -15.03 4.06 -26.99
CA THR A 38 -15.51 3.78 -25.65
C THR A 38 -15.47 5.07 -24.84
N PHE A 39 -16.60 5.43 -24.24
CA PHE A 39 -16.70 6.50 -23.27
C PHE A 39 -17.12 5.92 -21.93
N ARG A 40 -16.40 6.28 -20.88
CA ARG A 40 -16.75 5.99 -19.49
C ARG A 40 -16.71 7.29 -18.72
N GLY A 41 -17.85 7.67 -18.12
CA GLY A 41 -17.95 8.84 -17.26
C GLY A 41 -18.41 8.44 -15.87
N ASP A 42 -17.87 9.06 -14.86
CA ASP A 42 -18.34 8.93 -13.49
C ASP A 42 -18.39 10.30 -12.80
N LEU A 43 -19.44 10.48 -12.03
CA LEU A 43 -19.64 11.63 -11.15
C LEU A 43 -19.98 11.10 -9.77
N SER A 44 -19.18 11.42 -8.77
CA SER A 44 -19.45 11.01 -7.40
C SER A 44 -19.43 12.19 -6.43
N LYS A 45 -20.28 12.10 -5.42
CA LYS A 45 -20.28 12.97 -4.24
C LYS A 45 -20.21 12.09 -3.00
N ARG A 46 -19.19 12.34 -2.17
CA ARG A 46 -18.96 11.57 -0.95
C ARG A 46 -18.93 12.51 0.25
N GLY A 47 -19.76 12.21 1.25
CA GLY A 47 -19.61 12.73 2.61
C GLY A 47 -18.67 11.82 3.39
N GLN A 48 -17.73 12.40 4.11
CA GLN A 48 -16.75 11.66 4.92
C GLN A 48 -16.69 12.19 6.33
N THR A 49 -16.65 11.27 7.28
CA THR A 49 -16.39 11.58 8.69
C THR A 49 -15.25 10.70 9.16
N GLU A 50 -14.12 11.28 9.51
CA GLU A 50 -12.91 10.53 9.92
C GLU A 50 -12.76 10.45 11.45
N ASN A 51 -13.88 10.33 12.20
CA ASN A 51 -13.85 10.53 13.65
C ASN A 51 -13.90 9.26 14.50
N PHE A 52 -13.69 8.10 13.89
CA PHE A 52 -13.67 6.86 14.67
C PHE A 52 -12.60 6.87 15.77
N ASN A 53 -11.40 7.39 15.49
CA ASN A 53 -10.33 7.49 16.47
C ASN A 53 -10.69 8.43 17.61
N VAL A 54 -11.28 9.59 17.32
CA VAL A 54 -11.73 10.56 18.34
C VAL A 54 -12.82 9.93 19.21
N ALA A 55 -13.75 9.20 18.63
CA ALA A 55 -14.80 8.50 19.37
C ALA A 55 -14.25 7.36 20.25
N ALA A 56 -13.26 6.60 19.75
CA ALA A 56 -12.64 5.51 20.50
C ALA A 56 -11.78 6.01 21.68
N GLU A 57 -11.18 7.19 21.54
CA GLU A 57 -10.37 7.83 22.59
C GLU A 57 -11.18 8.76 23.50
N ALA A 58 -12.47 9.01 23.21
CA ALA A 58 -13.31 9.88 24.00
C ALA A 58 -13.49 9.33 25.42
N ARG A 59 -13.47 10.23 26.41
CA ARG A 59 -13.64 9.88 27.82
C ARG A 59 -15.08 9.42 28.09
N PRO A 60 -15.28 8.26 28.74
CA PRO A 60 -16.61 7.71 28.99
C PRO A 60 -17.38 8.43 30.13
N ASP A 61 -16.66 9.24 30.95
CA ASP A 61 -17.24 10.03 32.05
C ASP A 61 -17.77 11.40 31.60
N LEU A 62 -17.58 11.77 30.31
CA LEU A 62 -18.06 13.01 29.73
C LEU A 62 -19.31 12.77 28.89
N PRO A 63 -20.41 13.51 29.08
CA PRO A 63 -21.59 13.39 28.24
C PRO A 63 -21.35 14.01 26.86
N CYS A 64 -22.03 13.51 25.83
CA CYS A 64 -22.01 14.14 24.50
C CYS A 64 -22.86 15.41 24.42
N TYR A 65 -23.90 15.51 25.27
CA TYR A 65 -24.89 16.60 25.24
C TYR A 65 -25.17 17.12 26.66
N ASN A 66 -25.47 18.40 26.76
CA ASN A 66 -26.03 19.02 27.96
C ASN A 66 -27.51 18.62 28.13
N GLU A 67 -28.10 18.93 29.27
CA GLU A 67 -29.53 18.66 29.55
C GLU A 67 -30.48 19.40 28.62
N ASP A 68 -30.06 20.54 28.06
CA ASP A 68 -30.81 21.33 27.10
C ASP A 68 -30.66 20.81 25.63
N GLY A 69 -29.91 19.74 25.42
CA GLY A 69 -29.65 19.13 24.10
C GLY A 69 -28.54 19.79 23.31
N SER A 70 -27.88 20.83 23.83
CA SER A 70 -26.68 21.42 23.22
C SER A 70 -25.46 20.49 23.40
N TYR A 71 -24.44 20.66 22.60
CA TYR A 71 -23.22 19.85 22.72
C TYR A 71 -22.44 20.21 23.98
N TYR A 72 -22.04 19.19 24.72
CA TYR A 72 -21.16 19.37 25.85
C TYR A 72 -19.71 19.58 25.41
N VAL A 73 -19.06 20.63 25.93
CA VAL A 73 -17.64 20.91 25.68
C VAL A 73 -16.92 20.93 27.02
N HIS A 74 -16.05 19.95 27.25
CA HIS A 74 -15.27 19.86 28.46
C HIS A 74 -14.09 20.83 28.46
N LYS A 75 -14.01 21.69 29.47
CA LYS A 75 -12.92 22.63 29.70
C LYS A 75 -12.09 22.20 30.89
N TYR A 76 -10.79 22.26 30.82
CA TYR A 76 -9.88 21.96 31.91
C TYR A 76 -8.63 22.84 31.84
N MET A 77 -7.96 23.04 33.00
CA MET A 77 -6.71 23.78 33.08
C MET A 77 -5.52 22.83 32.98
N TYR A 78 -4.57 23.13 32.10
CA TYR A 78 -3.31 22.41 32.01
C TYR A 78 -2.14 23.39 31.86
N GLN A 79 -1.20 23.34 32.82
CA GLN A 79 -0.04 24.24 32.87
C GLN A 79 -0.38 25.73 32.77
N GLY A 80 -1.52 26.12 33.36
CA GLY A 80 -1.99 27.52 33.37
C GLY A 80 -2.74 27.95 32.09
N GLU A 81 -2.92 27.08 31.11
CA GLU A 81 -3.73 27.34 29.92
C GLU A 81 -5.07 26.60 29.98
N GLU A 82 -6.13 27.26 29.53
CA GLU A 82 -7.43 26.61 29.31
C GLU A 82 -7.32 25.68 28.10
N ARG A 83 -7.70 24.43 28.30
CA ARG A 83 -7.76 23.38 27.29
C ARG A 83 -9.18 22.85 27.16
N PHE A 84 -9.45 22.27 26.00
CA PHE A 84 -10.76 21.72 25.69
C PHE A 84 -10.59 20.31 25.17
N GLU A 85 -11.58 19.49 25.43
CA GLU A 85 -11.63 18.15 24.92
C GLU A 85 -12.60 18.07 23.74
N SER A 86 -12.18 17.40 22.68
CA SER A 86 -13.01 17.28 21.47
C SER A 86 -14.20 16.37 21.74
N ASN A 87 -15.40 16.87 21.48
CA ASN A 87 -16.62 16.05 21.52
C ASN A 87 -16.78 15.31 20.18
N PRO A 88 -16.72 13.97 20.16
CA PRO A 88 -16.80 13.19 18.92
C PRO A 88 -18.11 13.40 18.14
N MET A 89 -19.20 13.75 18.84
CA MET A 89 -20.48 14.02 18.19
C MET A 89 -20.51 15.36 17.43
N ILE A 90 -19.78 16.37 17.92
CA ILE A 90 -19.63 17.64 17.18
C ILE A 90 -18.90 17.37 15.88
N GLU A 91 -17.75 16.71 15.95
CA GLU A 91 -16.98 16.38 14.75
C GLU A 91 -17.78 15.52 13.75
N ALA A 92 -18.53 14.52 14.26
CA ALA A 92 -19.30 13.62 13.42
C ALA A 92 -20.50 14.29 12.73
N LYS A 93 -21.17 15.25 13.38
CA LYS A 93 -22.42 15.82 12.88
C LYS A 93 -22.28 17.19 12.23
N GLU A 94 -21.34 18.02 12.72
CA GLU A 94 -21.26 19.42 12.31
C GLU A 94 -20.14 19.69 11.29
N ARG A 95 -19.13 18.82 11.20
CA ARG A 95 -18.09 18.93 10.17
C ARG A 95 -18.69 18.67 8.79
N ASP A 96 -18.48 19.60 7.87
CA ASP A 96 -18.90 19.47 6.47
C ASP A 96 -17.70 19.06 5.60
N ASN A 97 -17.48 17.75 5.49
CA ASN A 97 -16.41 17.17 4.65
C ASN A 97 -17.04 16.47 3.45
N VAL A 98 -16.96 17.11 2.30
CA VAL A 98 -17.54 16.62 1.05
C VAL A 98 -16.48 16.59 -0.04
N ASN A 99 -16.36 15.44 -0.70
CA ASN A 99 -15.56 15.28 -1.90
C ASN A 99 -16.44 15.03 -3.12
N GLN A 100 -16.17 15.75 -4.20
CA GLN A 100 -16.79 15.56 -5.50
C GLN A 100 -15.75 15.14 -6.52
N ASP A 101 -15.97 14.00 -7.16
CA ASP A 101 -15.08 13.50 -8.20
C ASP A 101 -15.83 13.46 -9.53
N LEU A 102 -15.20 13.98 -10.58
CA LEU A 102 -15.61 13.86 -11.97
C LEU A 102 -14.53 13.10 -12.73
N GLY A 103 -14.89 11.96 -13.28
CA GLY A 103 -14.01 11.14 -14.13
C GLY A 103 -14.56 11.03 -15.54
N ALA A 104 -13.70 11.12 -16.55
CA ALA A 104 -14.02 10.82 -17.93
C ALA A 104 -12.87 10.05 -18.59
N ASN A 105 -13.18 8.90 -19.17
CA ASN A 105 -12.24 8.13 -19.98
C ASN A 105 -12.82 7.97 -21.37
N ILE A 106 -12.08 8.42 -22.39
CA ILE A 106 -12.44 8.29 -23.80
C ILE A 106 -11.31 7.47 -24.46
N THR A 107 -11.66 6.36 -25.08
CA THR A 107 -10.75 5.57 -25.89
C THR A 107 -11.32 5.41 -27.29
N SER A 108 -10.60 5.88 -28.29
CA SER A 108 -10.93 5.71 -29.70
C SER A 108 -9.89 4.84 -30.36
N TYR A 109 -10.29 3.90 -31.18
CA TYR A 109 -9.35 3.04 -31.90
C TYR A 109 -9.79 2.75 -33.33
N LEU A 110 -8.79 2.50 -34.16
CA LEU A 110 -8.93 2.04 -35.53
C LEU A 110 -8.14 0.74 -35.68
N VAL A 111 -8.76 -0.31 -36.16
CA VAL A 111 -8.13 -1.60 -36.45
C VAL A 111 -8.25 -1.89 -37.93
N SER A 112 -7.12 -2.06 -38.60
CA SER A 112 -7.04 -2.47 -40.00
C SER A 112 -6.50 -3.90 -40.12
N ARG A 113 -7.16 -4.73 -40.95
CA ARG A 113 -6.75 -6.10 -41.29
C ARG A 113 -6.67 -6.25 -42.79
N PRO A 114 -5.62 -5.69 -43.42
CA PRO A 114 -5.55 -5.59 -44.90
C PRO A 114 -5.40 -6.94 -45.57
N PHE A 115 -4.78 -7.91 -44.92
CA PHE A 115 -4.65 -9.29 -45.40
C PHE A 115 -4.49 -10.29 -44.24
N GLY A 116 -4.62 -11.58 -44.56
CA GLY A 116 -4.59 -12.63 -43.54
C GLY A 116 -3.32 -12.62 -42.67
N GLY A 117 -3.50 -12.60 -41.35
CA GLY A 117 -2.43 -12.61 -40.38
C GLY A 117 -1.93 -11.24 -39.95
N LEU A 118 -2.15 -10.15 -40.70
CA LEU A 118 -1.74 -8.80 -40.33
C LEU A 118 -2.90 -8.03 -39.66
N SER A 119 -2.63 -7.44 -38.51
CA SER A 119 -3.51 -6.48 -37.83
C SER A 119 -2.72 -5.25 -37.44
N LEU A 120 -3.23 -4.09 -37.81
CA LEU A 120 -2.71 -2.78 -37.45
C LEU A 120 -3.73 -2.10 -36.54
N ARG A 121 -3.31 -1.57 -35.40
CA ARG A 121 -4.17 -0.82 -34.47
C ARG A 121 -3.55 0.54 -34.17
N LEU A 122 -4.37 1.57 -34.30
CA LEU A 122 -4.08 2.91 -33.78
C LEU A 122 -5.12 3.21 -32.71
N GLN A 123 -4.69 3.65 -31.53
CA GLN A 123 -5.56 3.96 -30.41
C GLN A 123 -5.13 5.27 -29.77
N TYR A 124 -6.11 6.09 -29.45
CA TYR A 124 -5.94 7.26 -28.59
C TYR A 124 -6.84 7.11 -27.38
N SER A 125 -6.25 7.33 -26.21
CA SER A 125 -6.96 7.31 -24.92
C SER A 125 -6.76 8.63 -24.18
N TYR A 126 -7.82 9.21 -23.66
CA TYR A 126 -7.80 10.38 -22.81
C TYR A 126 -8.51 10.08 -21.50
N ASN A 127 -7.77 10.21 -20.41
CA ASN A 127 -8.26 10.10 -19.05
C ASN A 127 -8.25 11.49 -18.41
N TYR A 128 -9.40 11.92 -17.94
CA TYR A 128 -9.60 13.14 -17.16
C TYR A 128 -10.16 12.78 -15.80
N LYS A 129 -9.55 13.29 -14.74
CA LYS A 129 -10.07 13.17 -13.39
C LYS A 129 -9.91 14.49 -12.65
N GLN A 130 -11.03 15.04 -12.17
CA GLN A 130 -11.06 16.19 -11.28
C GLN A 130 -11.66 15.78 -9.94
N SER A 131 -11.02 16.17 -8.85
CA SER A 131 -11.50 15.94 -7.48
C SER A 131 -11.52 17.28 -6.77
N LYS A 132 -12.70 17.66 -6.24
CA LYS A 132 -12.91 18.87 -5.43
C LYS A 132 -13.28 18.44 -4.02
N GLY A 133 -12.44 18.81 -3.06
CA GLY A 133 -12.67 18.59 -1.64
C GLY A 133 -13.06 19.90 -0.96
N ARG A 134 -14.05 19.82 -0.09
CA ARG A 134 -14.44 20.85 0.86
C ARG A 134 -14.41 20.24 2.25
N ASP A 135 -13.65 20.83 3.15
CA ASP A 135 -13.55 20.38 4.54
C ASP A 135 -13.70 21.58 5.47
N PHE A 136 -14.90 21.75 6.01
CA PHE A 136 -15.23 22.84 6.91
C PHE A 136 -15.36 22.32 8.35
N TYR A 137 -14.58 22.91 9.22
CA TYR A 137 -14.63 22.71 10.65
C TYR A 137 -15.33 23.91 11.30
N PRO A 138 -16.54 23.77 11.87
CA PRO A 138 -17.22 24.82 12.62
C PRO A 138 -16.44 25.28 13.85
N SER A 139 -16.72 26.48 14.35
CA SER A 139 -16.05 27.10 15.50
C SER A 139 -16.12 26.29 16.79
N MET A 140 -17.10 25.39 16.90
CA MET A 140 -17.28 24.49 18.05
C MET A 140 -16.38 23.25 18.01
N THR A 141 -15.72 22.97 16.88
CA THR A 141 -14.74 21.87 16.75
C THR A 141 -13.37 22.28 17.26
N LEU A 142 -12.52 21.30 17.59
CA LEU A 142 -11.14 21.57 18.02
C LEU A 142 -10.35 22.31 16.94
N TYR A 143 -10.45 21.88 15.69
CA TYR A 143 -9.73 22.49 14.56
C TYR A 143 -10.35 23.83 14.16
N GLY A 144 -11.66 23.91 14.09
CA GLY A 144 -12.38 25.12 13.72
C GLY A 144 -12.23 26.28 14.71
N SER A 145 -12.01 25.95 15.98
CA SER A 145 -11.71 26.93 17.02
C SER A 145 -10.22 27.34 17.10
N GLY A 146 -9.36 26.76 16.26
CA GLY A 146 -7.91 26.99 16.32
C GLY A 146 -7.28 26.45 17.60
N GLY A 147 -7.73 25.30 18.11
CA GLY A 147 -7.35 24.77 19.41
C GLY A 147 -8.02 25.53 20.56
N TYR A 148 -9.27 25.99 20.30
CA TYR A 148 -10.10 26.80 21.22
C TYR A 148 -9.54 28.18 21.55
N LYS A 149 -8.74 28.74 20.67
CA LYS A 149 -8.20 30.11 20.81
C LYS A 149 -9.14 31.20 20.26
N GLY A 150 -10.43 30.88 20.07
CA GLY A 150 -11.45 31.82 19.61
C GLY A 150 -11.55 32.02 18.11
N GLN A 151 -10.90 31.18 17.31
CA GLN A 151 -11.07 31.12 15.85
C GLN A 151 -12.51 30.75 15.51
N LYS A 152 -13.07 31.39 14.50
CA LYS A 152 -14.47 31.22 14.08
C LYS A 152 -14.56 30.34 12.83
N GLY A 153 -14.34 29.04 13.00
CA GLY A 153 -14.38 28.07 11.93
C GLY A 153 -13.12 28.06 11.05
N GLN A 154 -12.92 26.96 10.34
CA GLN A 154 -11.83 26.78 9.38
C GLN A 154 -12.33 25.99 8.17
N LEU A 155 -12.05 26.48 6.97
CA LEU A 155 -12.34 25.82 5.70
C LEU A 155 -11.07 25.53 4.93
N THR A 156 -10.92 24.29 4.51
CA THR A 156 -9.95 23.89 3.50
C THR A 156 -10.64 23.45 2.23
N ASN A 157 -10.35 24.13 1.12
CA ASN A 157 -10.74 23.69 -0.20
C ASN A 157 -9.54 23.08 -0.92
N THR A 158 -9.76 21.92 -1.53
CA THR A 158 -8.75 21.24 -2.34
C THR A 158 -9.28 21.00 -3.75
N GLU A 159 -8.43 21.19 -4.74
CA GLU A 159 -8.69 20.79 -6.11
C GLU A 159 -7.52 19.96 -6.64
N ARG A 160 -7.83 18.83 -7.25
CA ARG A 160 -6.89 17.96 -7.93
C ARG A 160 -7.37 17.71 -9.34
N LEU A 161 -6.49 17.93 -10.30
CA LEU A 161 -6.73 17.64 -11.70
C LEU A 161 -5.66 16.66 -12.18
N SER A 162 -6.09 15.57 -12.80
CA SER A 162 -5.20 14.61 -13.45
C SER A 162 -5.66 14.37 -14.87
N GLU A 163 -4.77 14.62 -15.82
CA GLU A 163 -4.98 14.39 -17.24
C GLU A 163 -3.91 13.42 -17.73
N ASN A 164 -4.34 12.38 -18.42
CA ASN A 164 -3.44 11.40 -19.01
C ASN A 164 -3.88 11.12 -20.44
N GLN A 165 -3.00 11.41 -21.40
CA GLN A 165 -3.19 11.18 -22.83
C GLN A 165 -2.25 10.08 -23.28
N GLU A 166 -2.76 9.11 -24.03
CA GLU A 166 -1.98 8.03 -24.58
C GLU A 166 -2.28 7.83 -26.06
N LEU A 167 -1.26 7.85 -26.89
CA LEU A 167 -1.31 7.44 -28.28
C LEU A 167 -0.55 6.13 -28.43
N MET A 168 -1.21 5.09 -28.94
CA MET A 168 -0.63 3.76 -29.16
C MET A 168 -0.79 3.34 -30.61
N GLY A 169 0.32 2.94 -31.21
CA GLY A 169 0.36 2.22 -32.48
C GLY A 169 0.80 0.77 -32.26
N GLN A 170 0.07 -0.19 -32.84
CA GLN A 170 0.37 -1.61 -32.70
C GLN A 170 0.33 -2.30 -34.06
N ILE A 171 1.31 -3.16 -34.32
CA ILE A 171 1.40 -4.05 -35.47
C ILE A 171 1.44 -5.47 -34.95
N MET A 172 0.54 -6.33 -35.39
CA MET A 172 0.52 -7.75 -35.10
C MET A 172 0.52 -8.54 -36.40
N TYR A 173 1.43 -9.53 -36.50
CA TYR A 173 1.46 -10.44 -37.61
C TYR A 173 1.58 -11.87 -37.12
N GLY A 174 0.58 -12.71 -37.43
CA GLY A 174 0.55 -14.12 -37.08
C GLY A 174 0.45 -14.99 -38.34
N LYS A 175 1.27 -16.03 -38.42
CA LYS A 175 1.20 -16.99 -39.52
C LYS A 175 1.60 -18.39 -39.08
N ARG A 176 0.77 -19.36 -39.47
CA ARG A 176 1.09 -20.79 -39.32
C ARG A 176 1.51 -21.37 -40.68
N ILE A 177 2.69 -21.96 -40.72
CA ILE A 177 3.25 -22.63 -41.90
C ILE A 177 3.56 -24.07 -41.49
N LYS A 178 2.72 -25.01 -41.89
CA LYS A 178 2.84 -26.42 -41.49
C LYS A 178 2.90 -26.56 -39.95
N LYS A 179 4.07 -26.94 -39.42
CA LYS A 179 4.34 -27.15 -37.99
C LYS A 179 4.92 -25.91 -37.31
N HIS A 180 5.15 -24.84 -38.03
CA HIS A 180 5.73 -23.61 -37.53
C HIS A 180 4.64 -22.56 -37.32
N ASN A 181 4.56 -22.00 -36.13
CA ASN A 181 3.69 -20.88 -35.82
C ASN A 181 4.54 -19.66 -35.40
N PHE A 182 4.28 -18.53 -36.01
CA PHE A 182 4.98 -17.26 -35.78
C PHE A 182 3.95 -16.20 -35.41
N ASP A 183 4.19 -15.50 -34.30
CA ASP A 183 3.41 -14.32 -33.90
C ASP A 183 4.39 -13.19 -33.54
N ILE A 184 4.31 -12.10 -34.29
CA ILE A 184 5.13 -10.91 -34.07
C ILE A 184 4.22 -9.77 -33.64
N THR A 185 4.58 -9.07 -32.59
CA THR A 185 3.88 -7.88 -32.09
C THR A 185 4.89 -6.76 -31.93
N MET A 186 4.59 -5.58 -32.50
CA MET A 186 5.32 -4.34 -32.26
C MET A 186 4.34 -3.29 -31.74
N VAL A 187 4.73 -2.55 -30.71
CA VAL A 187 3.90 -1.50 -30.09
C VAL A 187 4.78 -0.28 -29.85
N GLY A 188 4.26 0.88 -30.22
CA GLY A 188 4.79 2.18 -29.81
C GLY A 188 3.73 2.92 -29.00
N THR A 189 4.09 3.47 -27.84
CA THR A 189 3.18 4.29 -27.03
C THR A 189 3.84 5.60 -26.64
N LEU A 190 3.06 6.67 -26.69
CA LEU A 190 3.40 7.98 -26.15
C LEU A 190 2.37 8.33 -25.09
N THR A 191 2.81 8.52 -23.84
CA THR A 191 1.96 8.89 -22.72
C THR A 191 2.38 10.26 -22.20
N ASP A 192 1.44 11.22 -22.17
CA ASP A 192 1.60 12.54 -21.55
C ASP A 192 0.68 12.63 -20.33
N SER A 193 1.27 12.82 -19.16
CA SER A 193 0.58 12.88 -17.87
C SER A 193 0.77 14.26 -17.27
N LYS A 194 -0.33 14.90 -16.86
CA LYS A 194 -0.34 16.20 -16.17
C LYS A 194 -1.14 16.08 -14.88
N ASN A 195 -0.60 16.62 -13.80
CA ASN A 195 -1.23 16.63 -12.50
C ASN A 195 -1.12 18.02 -11.89
N SER A 196 -2.27 18.60 -11.52
CA SER A 196 -2.35 19.86 -10.80
C SER A 196 -3.01 19.63 -9.45
N TYR A 197 -2.52 20.33 -8.46
CA TYR A 197 -3.08 20.33 -7.11
C TYR A 197 -3.10 21.76 -6.58
N ALA A 198 -4.20 22.14 -5.97
CA ALA A 198 -4.34 23.39 -5.23
C ALA A 198 -5.09 23.12 -3.92
N SER A 199 -4.62 23.73 -2.84
CA SER A 199 -5.26 23.71 -1.53
C SER A 199 -5.20 25.11 -0.94
N MET A 200 -6.30 25.58 -0.39
CA MET A 200 -6.39 26.85 0.31
C MET A 200 -7.14 26.66 1.61
N THR A 201 -6.60 27.22 2.70
CA THR A 201 -7.21 27.19 4.03
C THR A 201 -7.42 28.60 4.54
N PHE A 202 -8.65 28.89 4.90
CA PHE A 202 -9.05 30.13 5.55
C PHE A 202 -9.78 29.85 6.85
N ALA A 203 -9.77 30.81 7.74
CA ALA A 203 -10.47 30.78 9.02
C ALA A 203 -11.22 32.09 9.29
N ASP A 204 -11.92 32.14 10.43
CA ASP A 204 -12.66 33.28 10.93
C ASP A 204 -13.81 33.67 9.99
N PHE A 205 -14.80 32.80 9.93
CA PHE A 205 -16.03 32.99 9.15
C PHE A 205 -17.08 33.78 9.96
N PRO A 206 -17.96 34.53 9.30
CA PRO A 206 -19.04 35.27 9.97
C PRO A 206 -19.98 34.38 10.80
N ASP A 207 -20.28 33.19 10.29
CA ASP A 207 -21.04 32.15 11.00
C ASP A 207 -20.63 30.73 10.52
N ASP A 208 -21.08 29.70 11.24
CA ASP A 208 -20.72 28.31 10.97
C ASP A 208 -21.64 27.59 9.96
N LYS A 209 -22.71 28.23 9.48
CA LYS A 209 -23.77 27.56 8.71
C LYS A 209 -24.05 28.16 7.35
N THR A 210 -24.17 29.47 7.24
CA THR A 210 -24.66 30.13 6.04
C THR A 210 -23.57 30.85 5.25
N GLN A 211 -22.54 31.36 5.93
CA GLN A 211 -21.46 32.12 5.31
C GLN A 211 -20.13 31.40 5.43
N THR A 212 -20.07 30.22 4.81
CA THR A 212 -18.90 29.31 4.87
C THR A 212 -18.24 29.11 3.50
N SER A 213 -18.38 30.08 2.57
CA SER A 213 -17.62 30.08 1.33
C SER A 213 -16.18 30.49 1.58
N ILE A 214 -15.22 29.97 0.82
CA ILE A 214 -13.78 30.29 0.95
C ILE A 214 -13.52 31.79 0.89
N TRP A 215 -14.35 32.54 0.15
CA TRP A 215 -14.26 34.00 -0.02
C TRP A 215 -14.75 34.81 1.20
N GLN A 216 -15.33 34.16 2.18
CA GLN A 216 -15.86 34.78 3.40
C GLN A 216 -14.96 34.54 4.63
N GLY A 217 -13.93 33.71 4.50
CA GLY A 217 -12.91 33.56 5.54
C GLY A 217 -12.02 34.79 5.57
N VAL A 218 -11.85 35.36 6.76
CA VAL A 218 -11.10 36.61 6.96
C VAL A 218 -9.62 36.34 7.16
N THR A 219 -9.27 35.26 7.84
CA THR A 219 -7.90 34.93 8.19
C THR A 219 -7.36 33.87 7.24
N TYR A 220 -6.35 34.24 6.46
CA TYR A 220 -5.55 33.30 5.68
C TYR A 220 -4.73 32.38 6.61
N LYS A 221 -4.72 31.07 6.35
CA LYS A 221 -3.96 30.08 7.13
C LYS A 221 -2.87 29.41 6.33
N ASP A 222 -3.18 28.89 5.16
CA ASP A 222 -2.24 28.12 4.37
C ASP A 222 -2.68 28.03 2.91
N GLN A 223 -1.70 27.90 2.02
CA GLN A 223 -1.92 27.52 0.63
C GLN A 223 -0.83 26.57 0.16
N MET A 224 -1.21 25.63 -0.65
CA MET A 224 -0.28 24.69 -1.27
C MET A 224 -0.76 24.38 -2.68
N GLY A 225 0.18 24.27 -3.61
CA GLY A 225 -0.16 23.87 -4.96
C GLY A 225 1.06 23.45 -5.77
N TYR A 226 0.78 22.71 -6.84
CA TYR A 226 1.78 22.34 -7.84
C TYR A 226 1.13 22.01 -9.17
N ASP A 227 1.89 22.23 -10.24
CA ASP A 227 1.64 21.72 -11.58
C ASP A 227 2.82 20.84 -11.99
N LYS A 228 2.54 19.58 -12.27
CA LYS A 228 3.55 18.57 -12.60
C LYS A 228 3.17 17.81 -13.87
N GLY A 229 4.19 17.47 -14.67
CA GLY A 229 3.98 16.70 -15.89
C GLY A 229 5.10 15.72 -16.18
N ALA A 230 4.77 14.62 -16.81
CA ALA A 230 5.72 13.61 -17.25
C ALA A 230 5.36 13.05 -18.61
N LEU A 231 6.37 12.89 -19.47
CA LEU A 231 6.26 12.26 -20.77
C LEU A 231 6.97 10.91 -20.74
N LEU A 232 6.28 9.85 -21.24
CA LEU A 232 6.82 8.51 -21.40
C LEU A 232 6.65 8.06 -22.84
N LEU A 233 7.76 7.67 -23.48
CA LEU A 233 7.79 7.08 -24.81
C LEU A 233 8.28 5.64 -24.69
N SER A 234 7.51 4.68 -25.19
CA SER A 234 7.80 3.26 -25.08
C SER A 234 7.73 2.56 -26.44
N TYR A 235 8.69 1.69 -26.71
CA TYR A 235 8.69 0.78 -27.85
C TYR A 235 8.82 -0.65 -27.37
N VAL A 236 7.99 -1.53 -27.90
CA VAL A 236 7.99 -2.96 -27.60
C VAL A 236 8.02 -3.75 -28.89
N ALA A 237 8.91 -4.72 -28.98
CA ALA A 237 8.89 -5.75 -30.00
C ALA A 237 8.90 -7.13 -29.35
N ARG A 238 7.99 -8.00 -29.76
CA ARG A 238 7.88 -9.37 -29.27
C ARG A 238 7.68 -10.34 -30.41
N ALA A 239 8.43 -11.44 -30.40
CA ALA A 239 8.27 -12.54 -31.33
C ALA A 239 8.03 -13.84 -30.54
N ASN A 240 6.94 -14.53 -30.84
CA ASN A 240 6.66 -15.87 -30.36
C ASN A 240 6.82 -16.84 -31.54
N TYR A 241 7.48 -17.92 -31.26
CA TYR A 241 7.65 -19.02 -32.21
C TYR A 241 7.30 -20.34 -31.56
N SER A 242 6.52 -21.17 -32.23
CA SER A 242 6.32 -22.55 -31.77
C SER A 242 6.54 -23.52 -32.93
N PHE A 243 7.21 -24.62 -32.62
CA PHE A 243 7.43 -25.73 -33.54
C PHE A 243 6.66 -26.97 -33.05
N ASN A 244 5.70 -27.40 -33.87
CA ASN A 244 4.88 -28.57 -33.65
C ASN A 244 4.14 -28.54 -32.27
N ASP A 245 3.83 -27.32 -31.76
CA ASP A 245 3.25 -27.07 -30.43
C ASP A 245 4.05 -27.68 -29.25
N ARG A 246 5.29 -28.10 -29.53
CA ARG A 246 6.23 -28.77 -28.61
C ARG A 246 7.31 -27.86 -28.09
N TYR A 247 8.02 -27.18 -28.97
CA TYR A 247 9.07 -26.23 -28.63
C TYR A 247 8.54 -24.83 -28.80
N LEU A 248 8.59 -24.02 -27.73
CA LEU A 248 8.10 -22.66 -27.71
C LEU A 248 9.25 -21.72 -27.37
N LEU A 249 9.34 -20.63 -28.11
CA LEU A 249 10.33 -19.58 -27.91
C LEU A 249 9.62 -18.24 -27.92
N THR A 250 9.90 -17.42 -26.94
CA THR A 250 9.49 -16.02 -26.90
C THR A 250 10.70 -15.13 -26.72
N VAL A 251 10.86 -14.16 -27.59
CA VAL A 251 11.85 -13.09 -27.46
C VAL A 251 11.11 -11.78 -27.40
N SER A 252 11.45 -10.93 -26.43
CA SER A 252 10.93 -9.57 -26.38
C SER A 252 12.00 -8.56 -26.06
N TRP A 253 11.81 -7.37 -26.58
CA TRP A 253 12.64 -6.21 -26.33
C TRP A 253 11.75 -5.01 -26.09
N ARG A 254 12.05 -4.23 -25.04
CA ARG A 254 11.36 -2.99 -24.71
C ARG A 254 12.38 -1.88 -24.48
N ALA A 255 12.08 -0.70 -24.96
CA ALA A 255 12.80 0.53 -24.71
C ALA A 255 11.83 1.57 -24.16
N ASP A 256 12.14 2.15 -23.01
CA ASP A 256 11.35 3.21 -22.38
C ASP A 256 12.20 4.46 -22.18
N GLY A 257 11.66 5.60 -22.59
CA GLY A 257 12.24 6.92 -22.39
C GLY A 257 11.31 7.81 -21.55
N SER A 258 11.74 8.24 -20.36
CA SER A 258 10.93 9.05 -19.45
C SER A 258 11.57 10.40 -19.16
N SER A 259 10.75 11.47 -19.17
CA SER A 259 11.17 12.82 -18.80
C SER A 259 11.48 12.98 -17.31
N ARG A 260 11.17 11.97 -16.49
CA ARG A 260 11.49 11.94 -15.05
C ARG A 260 12.98 11.78 -14.76
N PHE A 261 13.78 11.45 -15.77
CA PHE A 261 15.23 11.29 -15.72
C PHE A 261 15.94 12.35 -16.55
N SER A 262 17.22 12.57 -16.24
CA SER A 262 18.08 13.46 -17.02
C SER A 262 18.20 13.01 -18.48
N PRO A 263 18.54 13.88 -19.43
CA PRO A 263 18.70 13.51 -20.84
C PRO A 263 19.59 12.30 -21.06
N ASP A 264 20.68 12.16 -20.30
CA ASP A 264 21.67 11.07 -20.45
C ASP A 264 21.16 9.72 -19.91
N ASN A 265 20.25 9.73 -18.92
CA ASN A 265 19.70 8.54 -18.27
C ASN A 265 18.22 8.27 -18.59
N ARG A 266 17.67 9.01 -19.55
CA ARG A 266 16.25 8.96 -19.91
C ARG A 266 15.79 7.61 -20.41
N TRP A 267 16.63 6.93 -21.22
CA TRP A 267 16.30 5.67 -21.84
C TRP A 267 16.80 4.46 -21.07
N SER A 268 15.96 3.44 -20.98
CA SER A 268 16.33 2.13 -20.47
C SER A 268 15.79 1.00 -21.37
N TYR A 269 16.51 -0.13 -21.38
CA TYR A 269 16.25 -1.26 -22.26
C TYR A 269 16.00 -2.53 -21.47
N PHE A 270 14.98 -3.30 -21.88
CA PHE A 270 14.45 -4.43 -21.15
C PHE A 270 14.28 -5.64 -22.09
N PRO A 271 15.36 -6.36 -22.38
CA PRO A 271 15.30 -7.60 -23.16
C PRO A 271 14.75 -8.74 -22.30
N SER A 272 14.03 -9.69 -22.94
CA SER A 272 13.68 -10.97 -22.32
C SER A 272 13.67 -12.12 -23.33
N LEU A 273 13.98 -13.31 -22.81
CA LEU A 273 13.97 -14.57 -23.52
C LEU A 273 13.26 -15.62 -22.68
N ALA A 274 12.31 -16.33 -23.26
CA ALA A 274 11.66 -17.48 -22.63
C ALA A 274 11.61 -18.66 -23.59
N VAL A 275 11.89 -19.84 -23.06
CA VAL A 275 11.78 -21.11 -23.77
C VAL A 275 10.87 -22.04 -23.00
N ALA A 276 10.08 -22.83 -23.71
CA ALA A 276 9.29 -23.88 -23.08
C ALA A 276 9.28 -25.14 -23.96
N TYR A 277 9.22 -26.27 -23.27
CA TYR A 277 9.20 -27.58 -23.87
C TYR A 277 8.00 -28.37 -23.37
N ASN A 278 7.08 -28.64 -24.26
CA ASN A 278 5.90 -29.47 -23.97
C ASN A 278 6.25 -30.94 -24.12
N LEU A 279 6.63 -31.57 -23.01
CA LEU A 279 7.06 -32.96 -22.95
C LEU A 279 5.94 -33.93 -23.32
N THR A 280 4.68 -33.58 -23.11
CA THR A 280 3.53 -34.43 -23.44
C THR A 280 3.36 -34.66 -24.93
N GLU A 281 3.91 -33.80 -25.78
CA GLU A 281 3.90 -33.98 -27.22
C GLU A 281 4.97 -34.98 -27.72
N GLU A 282 5.82 -35.51 -26.81
CA GLU A 282 6.78 -36.54 -27.14
C GLU A 282 6.13 -37.91 -27.25
N LYS A 283 6.66 -38.72 -28.19
CA LYS A 283 6.10 -40.05 -28.49
C LYS A 283 6.02 -40.95 -27.27
N PHE A 284 6.96 -40.83 -26.34
CA PHE A 284 7.01 -41.67 -25.11
C PHE A 284 6.02 -41.23 -24.04
N LEU A 285 5.51 -40.00 -24.05
CA LEU A 285 4.51 -39.49 -23.12
C LEU A 285 3.13 -39.34 -23.72
N ARG A 286 2.99 -39.24 -25.03
CA ARG A 286 1.73 -38.91 -25.73
C ARG A 286 0.58 -39.83 -25.43
N HIS A 287 0.84 -41.08 -25.04
CA HIS A 287 -0.16 -42.09 -24.68
C HIS A 287 -0.07 -42.49 -23.20
N ASN A 288 0.64 -41.73 -22.38
CA ASN A 288 0.74 -42.02 -20.95
C ASN A 288 -0.61 -41.75 -20.26
N LYS A 289 -1.07 -42.75 -19.46
CA LYS A 289 -2.36 -42.65 -18.76
C LYS A 289 -2.29 -41.85 -17.46
N VAL A 290 -1.08 -41.66 -16.94
CA VAL A 290 -0.84 -40.94 -15.66
C VAL A 290 -0.43 -39.50 -15.93
N ILE A 291 0.57 -39.27 -16.80
CA ILE A 291 1.05 -37.94 -17.14
C ILE A 291 0.26 -37.42 -18.35
N ASN A 292 -0.71 -36.55 -18.09
CA ASN A 292 -1.58 -36.00 -19.13
C ASN A 292 -1.07 -34.65 -19.67
N PHE A 293 -0.33 -33.92 -18.86
CA PHE A 293 0.32 -32.68 -19.24
C PHE A 293 1.64 -32.50 -18.48
N LEU A 294 2.70 -32.20 -19.19
CA LEU A 294 4.00 -31.92 -18.59
C LEU A 294 4.76 -30.93 -19.49
N LYS A 295 5.04 -29.75 -18.95
CA LYS A 295 5.74 -28.68 -19.67
C LYS A 295 6.81 -28.07 -18.80
N LEU A 296 8.04 -28.08 -19.30
CA LEU A 296 9.16 -27.33 -18.73
C LEU A 296 9.22 -25.95 -19.33
N ARG A 297 9.52 -24.94 -18.54
CA ARG A 297 9.75 -23.57 -18.98
C ARG A 297 10.92 -22.95 -18.27
N ALA A 298 11.67 -22.13 -18.99
CA ALA A 298 12.75 -21.33 -18.44
C ALA A 298 12.69 -19.93 -19.05
N SER A 299 12.94 -18.93 -18.25
CA SER A 299 12.98 -17.54 -18.73
C SER A 299 14.09 -16.74 -18.06
N VAL A 300 14.59 -15.77 -18.80
CA VAL A 300 15.44 -14.70 -18.32
C VAL A 300 14.97 -13.39 -18.92
N GLY A 301 14.86 -12.36 -18.08
CA GLY A 301 14.44 -11.06 -18.56
C GLY A 301 14.87 -9.95 -17.62
N LYS A 302 15.00 -8.75 -18.19
CA LYS A 302 15.18 -7.52 -17.45
C LYS A 302 13.86 -6.76 -17.48
N VAL A 303 13.41 -6.27 -16.32
CA VAL A 303 12.32 -5.31 -16.20
C VAL A 303 12.83 -4.07 -15.47
N GLY A 304 12.19 -2.92 -15.68
CA GLY A 304 12.61 -1.68 -15.09
C GLY A 304 11.48 -0.97 -14.39
N MET A 305 11.83 -0.15 -13.39
CA MET A 305 10.96 0.78 -12.73
C MET A 305 11.54 2.19 -12.85
N GLY A 306 10.74 3.12 -13.38
CA GLY A 306 11.11 4.51 -13.57
C GLY A 306 10.24 5.48 -12.77
N TYR A 307 9.63 5.00 -11.67
CA TYR A 307 8.79 5.83 -10.83
C TYR A 307 9.63 6.63 -9.85
N VAL A 308 9.84 7.88 -10.19
CA VAL A 308 10.45 8.92 -9.37
C VAL A 308 9.61 10.18 -9.56
N ASP A 309 9.69 11.11 -8.62
CA ASP A 309 8.97 12.37 -8.71
C ASP A 309 9.29 13.10 -10.02
N GLU A 310 8.30 13.78 -10.57
CA GLU A 310 8.48 14.63 -11.74
C GLU A 310 9.58 15.67 -11.45
N TYR A 311 10.50 15.84 -12.41
CA TYR A 311 11.68 16.71 -12.26
C TYR A 311 12.65 16.31 -11.14
N GLY A 312 12.53 15.12 -10.54
CA GLY A 312 13.33 14.67 -9.39
C GLY A 312 14.85 14.59 -9.62
N TRP A 313 15.30 14.70 -10.87
CA TRP A 313 16.71 14.81 -11.22
C TRP A 313 17.24 16.25 -11.18
N ARG A 314 16.33 17.27 -11.08
CA ARG A 314 16.68 18.70 -10.99
C ARG A 314 16.69 19.17 -9.53
N THR A 315 17.50 20.16 -9.24
CA THR A 315 17.33 20.94 -8.01
C THR A 315 16.04 21.74 -8.13
N LEU A 316 15.13 21.52 -7.19
CA LEU A 316 13.87 22.25 -7.11
C LEU A 316 13.99 23.33 -6.02
N TYR A 317 13.25 24.42 -6.22
CA TYR A 317 13.20 25.53 -5.29
C TYR A 317 11.75 25.73 -4.84
N ASP A 318 11.58 25.96 -3.56
CA ASP A 318 10.30 26.28 -2.95
C ASP A 318 10.21 27.78 -2.70
N ALA A 319 9.04 28.36 -2.95
CA ALA A 319 8.75 29.72 -2.57
C ALA A 319 8.54 29.80 -1.05
N THR A 320 9.10 30.83 -0.44
CA THR A 320 8.99 31.10 1.00
C THR A 320 8.94 32.59 1.25
N GLU A 321 8.84 32.96 2.50
CA GLU A 321 8.89 34.34 2.95
C GLU A 321 10.08 34.54 3.91
N TYR A 322 10.82 35.60 3.73
CA TYR A 322 11.91 36.00 4.61
C TYR A 322 11.79 37.49 4.93
N LEU A 323 11.57 37.81 6.20
CA LEU A 323 11.36 39.18 6.68
C LEU A 323 10.27 39.92 5.88
N ASP A 324 9.10 39.28 5.72
CA ASP A 324 7.94 39.80 4.99
C ASP A 324 8.22 40.09 3.49
N GLN A 325 9.27 39.47 2.92
CA GLN A 325 9.62 39.58 1.50
C GLN A 325 9.57 38.20 0.84
N PRO A 326 9.06 38.11 -0.42
CA PRO A 326 9.12 36.89 -1.18
C PRO A 326 10.55 36.36 -1.33
N ALA A 327 10.78 35.13 -1.01
CA ALA A 327 12.07 34.44 -1.09
C ALA A 327 11.94 33.07 -1.74
N ILE A 328 13.05 32.50 -2.16
CA ILE A 328 13.13 31.12 -2.64
C ILE A 328 14.21 30.37 -1.86
N VAL A 329 13.92 29.12 -1.53
CA VAL A 329 14.86 28.21 -0.88
C VAL A 329 14.98 26.93 -1.68
N PRO A 330 16.15 26.26 -1.70
CA PRO A 330 16.26 24.94 -2.30
C PRO A 330 15.37 23.93 -1.55
N GLY A 331 14.42 23.30 -2.23
CA GLY A 331 13.50 22.31 -1.67
C GLY A 331 14.01 20.88 -1.78
N SER A 332 14.84 20.58 -2.80
CA SER A 332 15.46 19.26 -2.97
C SER A 332 16.76 19.35 -3.75
N MET A 333 17.67 18.42 -3.50
CA MET A 333 18.92 18.29 -4.24
C MET A 333 18.70 17.54 -5.54
N GLY A 334 19.12 18.12 -6.67
CA GLY A 334 19.10 17.47 -7.97
C GLY A 334 20.16 16.38 -8.09
N ASN A 335 19.87 15.35 -8.92
CA ASN A 335 20.81 14.27 -9.22
C ASN A 335 20.74 13.91 -10.71
N ASN A 336 21.67 14.43 -11.50
CA ASN A 336 21.76 14.15 -12.95
C ASN A 336 22.11 12.69 -13.26
N ASN A 337 22.70 11.96 -12.29
CA ASN A 337 23.08 10.56 -12.43
C ASN A 337 21.93 9.61 -12.10
N LEU A 338 20.76 10.15 -11.72
CA LEU A 338 19.58 9.35 -11.41
C LEU A 338 19.16 8.53 -12.63
N LYS A 339 19.04 7.22 -12.46
CA LYS A 339 18.73 6.26 -13.53
C LYS A 339 17.64 5.27 -13.13
N TRP A 340 17.15 4.54 -14.10
CA TRP A 340 16.13 3.52 -13.92
C TRP A 340 16.60 2.42 -12.97
N GLU A 341 15.72 2.00 -12.08
CA GLU A 341 15.85 0.74 -11.36
C GLU A 341 15.71 -0.42 -12.33
N GLY A 342 16.57 -1.43 -12.21
CA GLY A 342 16.57 -2.59 -13.09
C GLY A 342 16.56 -3.91 -12.35
N THR A 343 15.57 -4.76 -12.63
CA THR A 343 15.47 -6.12 -12.08
C THR A 343 15.74 -7.14 -13.17
N VAL A 344 16.76 -7.97 -12.99
CA VAL A 344 17.00 -9.17 -13.79
C VAL A 344 16.38 -10.37 -13.09
N SER A 345 15.49 -11.06 -13.79
CA SER A 345 14.76 -12.24 -13.31
C SER A 345 15.22 -13.48 -14.07
N TYR A 346 15.45 -14.57 -13.36
CA TYR A 346 15.65 -15.92 -13.85
C TYR A 346 14.57 -16.80 -13.28
N GLU A 347 13.87 -17.55 -14.12
CA GLU A 347 12.75 -18.38 -13.71
C GLU A 347 12.85 -19.76 -14.35
N LEU A 348 12.61 -20.81 -13.57
CA LEU A 348 12.50 -22.19 -14.01
C LEU A 348 11.17 -22.74 -13.50
N GLY A 349 10.32 -23.20 -14.40
CA GLY A 349 8.98 -23.69 -14.07
C GLY A 349 8.68 -25.06 -14.65
N LEU A 350 7.89 -25.79 -13.92
CA LEU A 350 7.29 -27.07 -14.30
C LEU A 350 5.77 -26.95 -14.19
N ASP A 351 5.07 -27.03 -15.33
CA ASP A 351 3.63 -27.13 -15.36
C ASP A 351 3.25 -28.60 -15.52
N TYR A 352 2.39 -29.13 -14.66
CA TYR A 352 2.04 -30.56 -14.64
C TYR A 352 0.54 -30.80 -14.60
N GLY A 353 0.16 -31.92 -15.19
CA GLY A 353 -1.21 -32.43 -15.13
C GLY A 353 -1.20 -33.95 -15.16
N PHE A 354 -1.71 -34.55 -14.08
CA PHE A 354 -1.75 -35.99 -13.91
C PHE A 354 -3.18 -36.52 -14.07
N PHE A 355 -3.25 -37.75 -14.55
CA PHE A 355 -4.49 -38.52 -14.78
C PHE A 355 -5.42 -37.86 -15.81
N LYS A 356 -6.41 -38.63 -16.24
CA LYS A 356 -7.38 -38.20 -17.25
C LYS A 356 -8.03 -36.85 -16.86
N ASN A 357 -8.10 -35.91 -17.82
CA ASN A 357 -8.65 -34.57 -17.66
C ASN A 357 -7.91 -33.69 -16.63
N ASN A 358 -6.59 -33.91 -16.46
CA ASN A 358 -5.78 -33.20 -15.49
C ASN A 358 -6.43 -33.21 -14.10
N ARG A 359 -6.70 -34.44 -13.60
CA ARG A 359 -7.35 -34.61 -12.31
C ARG A 359 -6.55 -33.96 -11.17
N ILE A 360 -5.23 -34.00 -11.28
CA ILE A 360 -4.31 -33.25 -10.45
C ILE A 360 -3.47 -32.40 -11.41
N SER A 361 -3.44 -31.09 -11.19
CA SER A 361 -2.64 -30.17 -12.01
C SER A 361 -2.09 -29.05 -11.15
N GLY A 362 -1.03 -28.39 -11.64
CA GLY A 362 -0.44 -27.27 -10.94
C GLY A 362 0.86 -26.83 -11.56
N THR A 363 1.55 -25.95 -10.85
CA THR A 363 2.85 -25.44 -11.22
C THR A 363 3.85 -25.54 -10.06
N LEU A 364 5.10 -25.71 -10.41
CA LEU A 364 6.23 -25.57 -9.50
C LEU A 364 7.23 -24.62 -10.15
N GLU A 365 7.50 -23.50 -9.48
CA GLU A 365 8.36 -22.46 -10.02
C GLU A 365 9.48 -22.10 -9.05
N PHE A 366 10.69 -21.99 -9.58
CA PHE A 366 11.85 -21.46 -8.89
C PHE A 366 12.25 -20.16 -9.55
N TYR A 367 12.49 -19.13 -8.77
CA TYR A 367 12.93 -17.84 -9.29
C TYR A 367 14.10 -17.24 -8.52
N LYS A 368 14.87 -16.42 -9.25
CA LYS A 368 15.88 -15.53 -8.69
C LYS A 368 15.74 -14.19 -9.38
N LYS A 369 15.49 -13.13 -8.59
CA LYS A 369 15.34 -11.75 -9.06
C LYS A 369 16.41 -10.89 -8.39
N LYS A 370 17.17 -10.14 -9.17
CA LYS A 370 18.17 -9.21 -8.68
C LYS A 370 17.84 -7.81 -9.18
N THR A 371 17.43 -6.96 -8.25
CA THR A 371 17.15 -5.54 -8.49
C THR A 371 18.38 -4.74 -8.14
N LYS A 372 18.80 -3.86 -9.04
CA LYS A 372 19.90 -2.92 -8.87
C LYS A 372 19.41 -1.50 -9.04
N ASP A 373 20.18 -0.57 -8.51
CA ASP A 373 19.92 0.86 -8.67
C ASP A 373 18.54 1.28 -8.11
N LEU A 374 18.15 0.71 -6.95
CA LEU A 374 16.88 1.04 -6.29
C LEU A 374 16.70 2.54 -6.14
N LEU A 375 15.57 3.04 -6.60
CA LEU A 375 15.19 4.44 -6.48
C LEU A 375 14.74 4.73 -5.05
N TYR A 376 15.43 5.64 -4.38
CA TYR A 376 15.17 5.97 -2.99
C TYR A 376 15.28 7.47 -2.73
N ARG A 377 14.38 8.01 -1.93
CA ARG A 377 14.47 9.39 -1.43
C ARG A 377 15.29 9.39 -0.15
N TYR A 378 16.55 9.74 -0.27
CA TYR A 378 17.51 9.75 0.83
C TYR A 378 17.40 11.05 1.63
N THR A 379 17.23 10.94 2.95
CA THR A 379 17.24 12.08 3.87
C THR A 379 18.68 12.54 4.08
N LEU A 380 18.95 13.80 3.79
CA LEU A 380 20.28 14.38 3.93
C LEU A 380 20.52 14.85 5.37
N SER A 381 21.80 14.97 5.73
CA SER A 381 22.18 15.58 7.01
C SER A 381 21.72 17.05 7.07
N PRO A 382 21.17 17.53 8.19
CA PRO A 382 20.74 18.91 8.35
C PRO A 382 21.82 19.94 8.02
N GLY A 383 23.11 19.60 8.22
CA GLY A 383 24.25 20.46 7.88
C GLY A 383 24.42 20.77 6.38
N ILE A 384 23.74 20.02 5.49
CA ILE A 384 23.76 20.26 4.05
C ILE A 384 22.77 21.37 3.66
N GLY A 385 21.80 21.70 4.53
CA GLY A 385 20.76 22.70 4.28
C GLY A 385 19.68 22.26 3.29
N LEU A 386 19.63 20.97 2.91
CA LEU A 386 18.65 20.38 2.02
C LEU A 386 18.03 19.14 2.69
N PRO A 387 16.70 18.97 2.61
CA PRO A 387 16.04 17.88 3.34
C PRO A 387 16.27 16.50 2.73
N SER A 388 16.37 16.40 1.41
CA SER A 388 16.46 15.08 0.74
C SER A 388 17.02 15.17 -0.67
N ALA A 389 17.48 14.03 -1.19
CA ALA A 389 17.85 13.82 -2.59
C ALA A 389 17.30 12.49 -3.10
N ASN A 390 16.92 12.42 -4.38
CA ASN A 390 16.62 11.15 -5.04
C ASN A 390 17.93 10.49 -5.48
N VAL A 391 18.15 9.25 -5.06
CA VAL A 391 19.38 8.51 -5.35
C VAL A 391 19.06 7.07 -5.79
N ASN A 392 19.99 6.45 -6.50
CA ASN A 392 20.00 5.01 -6.71
C ASN A 392 20.78 4.39 -5.56
N PHE A 393 20.08 3.75 -4.63
CA PHE A 393 20.58 3.49 -3.28
C PHE A 393 20.79 2.01 -3.10
N ALA A 394 21.01 1.10 -3.27
CA ALA A 394 21.21 -0.31 -2.93
C ALA A 394 20.79 -1.27 -4.05
N ALA A 395 21.02 -2.52 -3.79
CA ALA A 395 20.52 -3.63 -4.59
C ALA A 395 19.84 -4.67 -3.69
N ILE A 396 18.85 -5.38 -4.24
CA ILE A 396 18.12 -6.42 -3.52
C ILE A 396 18.09 -7.69 -4.38
N GLU A 397 18.31 -8.83 -3.74
CA GLU A 397 18.15 -10.15 -4.33
C GLU A 397 16.98 -10.87 -3.67
N ASN A 398 16.06 -11.40 -4.47
CA ASN A 398 14.96 -12.27 -4.06
C ASN A 398 15.16 -13.63 -4.72
N ARG A 399 15.04 -14.69 -3.93
CA ARG A 399 14.99 -16.08 -4.40
C ARG A 399 13.77 -16.74 -3.80
N GLY A 400 13.06 -17.51 -4.60
CA GLY A 400 11.87 -18.14 -4.06
C GLY A 400 11.44 -19.38 -4.81
N ILE A 401 10.44 -19.99 -4.21
CA ILE A 401 9.74 -21.14 -4.73
C ILE A 401 8.24 -20.88 -4.61
N ASP A 402 7.53 -21.08 -5.71
CA ASP A 402 6.08 -21.03 -5.76
C ASP A 402 5.55 -22.38 -6.19
N PHE A 403 4.61 -22.90 -5.43
CA PHE A 403 3.96 -24.17 -5.71
C PHE A 403 2.45 -23.99 -5.66
N ASP A 404 1.77 -24.52 -6.67
CA ASP A 404 0.32 -24.65 -6.67
C ASP A 404 -0.12 -26.05 -7.07
N ILE A 405 -1.25 -26.47 -6.53
CA ILE A 405 -1.91 -27.74 -6.85
C ILE A 405 -3.42 -27.55 -6.90
N ASN A 406 -4.02 -28.07 -7.97
CA ASN A 406 -5.44 -28.14 -8.19
C ASN A 406 -5.84 -29.61 -8.33
N ALA A 407 -6.67 -30.12 -7.43
CA ALA A 407 -7.10 -31.52 -7.41
C ALA A 407 -8.62 -31.65 -7.56
N LYS A 408 -9.04 -32.41 -8.55
CA LYS A 408 -10.42 -32.90 -8.67
C LYS A 408 -10.51 -34.27 -7.96
N ILE A 409 -10.73 -34.22 -6.64
CA ILE A 409 -10.68 -35.41 -5.76
C ILE A 409 -11.77 -36.39 -6.15
N ILE A 410 -12.98 -35.89 -6.36
CA ILE A 410 -14.13 -36.66 -6.85
C ILE A 410 -14.74 -35.90 -8.02
N ASN A 411 -15.07 -36.60 -9.08
CA ASN A 411 -15.75 -36.01 -10.23
C ASN A 411 -16.70 -37.04 -10.84
N THR A 412 -17.89 -37.13 -10.28
CA THR A 412 -18.99 -37.97 -10.75
C THR A 412 -20.18 -37.08 -11.14
N ARG A 413 -21.21 -37.68 -11.74
CA ARG A 413 -22.43 -36.96 -12.15
C ARG A 413 -23.13 -36.25 -10.96
N ASN A 414 -23.14 -36.88 -9.79
CA ASN A 414 -23.90 -36.43 -8.62
C ASN A 414 -23.03 -35.82 -7.52
N LEU A 415 -21.72 -36.09 -7.54
CA LEU A 415 -20.77 -35.63 -6.52
C LEU A 415 -19.50 -35.15 -7.19
N SER A 416 -19.15 -33.89 -6.95
CA SER A 416 -17.91 -33.26 -7.39
C SER A 416 -17.23 -32.63 -6.20
N TRP A 417 -15.95 -32.97 -6.01
CA TRP A 417 -15.13 -32.33 -4.99
C TRP A 417 -13.80 -31.89 -5.59
N SER A 418 -13.52 -30.59 -5.51
CA SER A 418 -12.26 -29.99 -5.93
C SER A 418 -11.57 -29.29 -4.76
N PHE A 419 -10.25 -29.33 -4.77
CA PHE A 419 -9.38 -28.68 -3.80
C PHE A 419 -8.25 -27.98 -4.53
N SER A 420 -7.95 -26.76 -4.13
CA SER A 420 -6.81 -25.98 -4.63
C SER A 420 -5.99 -25.49 -3.44
N PHE A 421 -4.67 -25.53 -3.58
CA PHE A 421 -3.72 -25.06 -2.58
C PHE A 421 -2.54 -24.38 -3.28
N ASN A 422 -2.05 -23.28 -2.71
CA ASN A 422 -0.81 -22.65 -3.13
C ASN A 422 0.04 -22.26 -1.92
N ILE A 423 1.35 -22.26 -2.11
CA ILE A 423 2.32 -21.81 -1.11
C ILE A 423 3.49 -21.15 -1.82
N SER A 424 3.94 -20.03 -1.26
CA SER A 424 5.09 -19.25 -1.73
C SER A 424 6.07 -19.04 -0.59
N LYS A 425 7.36 -19.21 -0.88
CA LYS A 425 8.47 -18.86 0.00
C LYS A 425 9.42 -17.94 -0.74
N ASN A 426 9.67 -16.75 -0.18
CA ASN A 426 10.63 -15.78 -0.72
C ASN A 426 11.74 -15.51 0.28
N LEU A 427 12.98 -15.63 -0.14
CA LEU A 427 14.16 -15.22 0.60
C LEU A 427 14.66 -13.90 0.03
N ASN A 428 14.60 -12.84 0.83
CA ASN A 428 15.02 -11.50 0.46
C ASN A 428 16.37 -11.18 1.08
N LYS A 429 17.25 -10.51 0.31
CA LYS A 429 18.57 -10.11 0.78
C LYS A 429 18.99 -8.80 0.14
N VAL A 430 19.42 -7.84 0.94
CA VAL A 430 20.08 -6.60 0.49
C VAL A 430 21.50 -6.95 0.03
N THR A 431 21.89 -6.42 -1.14
CA THR A 431 23.21 -6.61 -1.72
C THR A 431 23.68 -5.29 -2.33
N GLY A 432 24.91 -4.85 -2.04
CA GLY A 432 25.44 -3.60 -2.60
C GLY A 432 24.98 -2.36 -1.83
N LEU A 433 25.19 -2.41 -0.52
CA LEU A 433 25.00 -1.30 0.39
C LEU A 433 26.27 -1.11 1.20
N ASP A 434 26.90 0.04 1.10
CA ASP A 434 28.21 0.29 1.74
C ASP A 434 28.10 0.55 3.25
N SER A 435 26.92 0.93 3.74
CA SER A 435 26.69 1.25 5.14
C SER A 435 25.29 0.88 5.59
N LYS A 436 25.15 0.57 6.89
CA LYS A 436 23.87 0.33 7.54
C LYS A 436 23.01 1.60 7.50
N TYR A 437 21.79 1.48 7.05
CA TYR A 437 20.82 2.57 7.00
C TYR A 437 19.64 2.28 7.92
N VAL A 438 19.36 3.18 8.85
CA VAL A 438 18.21 3.12 9.74
C VAL A 438 17.15 4.11 9.22
N SER A 439 15.98 3.59 8.91
CA SER A 439 14.83 4.38 8.48
C SER A 439 13.80 4.41 9.60
N SER A 440 13.30 5.62 9.88
CA SER A 440 12.16 5.83 10.78
C SER A 440 10.97 6.34 9.96
N PRO A 441 10.26 5.46 9.24
CA PRO A 441 9.15 5.88 8.41
C PRO A 441 7.97 6.34 9.30
N GLY A 442 7.63 7.61 9.18
CA GLY A 442 6.52 8.21 9.91
C GLY A 442 6.88 8.76 11.29
N SER A 443 5.86 9.24 11.99
CA SER A 443 5.97 9.85 13.34
C SER A 443 5.89 8.85 14.49
N SER A 444 5.76 7.56 14.21
CA SER A 444 5.62 6.53 15.24
C SER A 444 6.99 6.06 15.73
N ALA A 445 7.19 6.12 17.03
CA ALA A 445 8.39 5.61 17.69
C ALA A 445 8.59 4.09 17.52
N LEU A 446 7.54 3.36 17.12
CA LEU A 446 7.54 1.90 16.94
C LEU A 446 7.89 1.43 15.52
N ASN A 447 8.12 2.32 14.56
CA ASN A 447 8.29 1.94 13.15
C ASN A 447 9.73 2.06 12.64
N ASN A 448 10.72 1.90 13.51
CA ASN A 448 12.10 1.91 13.09
C ASN A 448 12.45 0.61 12.35
N THR A 449 12.98 0.74 11.15
CA THR A 449 13.47 -0.37 10.34
C THR A 449 14.94 -0.17 9.97
N VAL A 450 15.63 -1.27 9.72
CA VAL A 450 17.02 -1.23 9.28
C VAL A 450 17.15 -1.87 7.90
N ILE A 451 17.98 -1.25 7.08
CA ILE A 451 18.48 -1.82 5.83
C ILE A 451 19.98 -2.02 6.00
N GLU A 452 20.43 -3.27 5.92
CA GLU A 452 21.81 -3.66 6.15
C GLU A 452 22.22 -4.71 5.12
N GLU A 453 23.44 -4.59 4.59
CA GLU A 453 23.93 -5.56 3.61
C GLU A 453 23.95 -6.97 4.18
N GLY A 454 23.50 -7.91 3.37
CA GLY A 454 23.43 -9.32 3.76
C GLY A 454 22.15 -9.73 4.50
N LYS A 455 21.35 -8.76 4.96
CA LYS A 455 20.07 -8.99 5.65
C LYS A 455 18.87 -8.74 4.74
N SER A 456 17.69 -9.15 5.20
CA SER A 456 16.41 -8.87 4.52
C SER A 456 16.00 -7.41 4.69
N VAL A 457 15.16 -6.89 3.80
CA VAL A 457 14.42 -5.63 4.05
C VAL A 457 13.28 -5.88 5.03
N GLY A 458 12.75 -4.78 5.62
CA GLY A 458 11.60 -4.85 6.52
C GLY A 458 11.91 -5.46 7.88
N LEU A 459 13.16 -5.37 8.31
CA LEU A 459 13.58 -5.78 9.65
C LEU A 459 13.27 -4.65 10.64
N PHE A 460 12.53 -4.97 11.69
CA PHE A 460 12.37 -4.08 12.83
C PHE A 460 13.67 -3.92 13.58
N TYR A 461 13.96 -2.69 13.99
CA TYR A 461 15.23 -2.33 14.59
C TYR A 461 15.03 -1.46 15.82
N GLY A 462 15.55 -1.88 16.95
CA GLY A 462 15.35 -1.19 18.21
C GLY A 462 16.01 -1.88 19.38
N TYR A 463 15.54 -1.57 20.56
CA TYR A 463 16.04 -2.11 21.82
C TYR A 463 15.38 -3.44 22.15
N LYS A 464 16.16 -4.36 22.70
CA LYS A 464 15.66 -5.63 23.20
C LYS A 464 15.28 -5.51 24.65
N SER A 465 14.08 -5.97 25.02
CA SER A 465 13.59 -5.95 26.40
C SER A 465 14.04 -7.18 27.19
N ASP A 466 14.14 -6.99 28.51
CA ASP A 466 14.40 -8.02 29.51
C ASP A 466 13.30 -8.02 30.59
N GLY A 467 12.05 -7.87 30.18
CA GLY A 467 10.90 -7.79 31.06
C GLY A 467 10.62 -6.37 31.58
N ILE A 468 10.11 -6.30 32.81
CA ILE A 468 9.68 -5.07 33.48
C ILE A 468 10.36 -5.02 34.86
N PHE A 469 10.92 -3.89 35.24
CA PHE A 469 11.47 -3.68 36.56
C PHE A 469 10.41 -3.93 37.64
N GLN A 470 10.67 -4.87 38.56
CA GLN A 470 9.69 -5.24 39.59
C GLN A 470 9.89 -4.44 40.88
N ASN A 471 11.11 -4.00 41.20
CA ASN A 471 11.45 -3.29 42.42
C ASN A 471 12.61 -2.30 42.18
N TRP A 472 12.94 -1.53 43.21
CA TRP A 472 14.02 -0.56 43.19
C TRP A 472 15.41 -1.23 43.18
N GLU A 473 15.54 -2.37 43.85
CA GLU A 473 16.82 -3.12 43.91
C GLU A 473 17.30 -3.55 42.52
N GLU A 474 16.38 -3.89 41.61
CA GLU A 474 16.73 -4.20 40.21
C GLU A 474 17.24 -2.98 39.45
N ILE A 475 16.68 -1.79 39.71
CA ILE A 475 17.12 -0.55 39.09
C ILE A 475 18.48 -0.13 39.63
N GLU A 476 18.67 -0.16 40.97
CA GLU A 476 19.92 0.16 41.64
C GLU A 476 21.04 -0.80 41.20
N ALA A 477 20.74 -2.08 41.01
CA ALA A 477 21.70 -3.05 40.49
C ALA A 477 22.15 -2.71 39.05
N CYS A 478 21.26 -2.20 38.18
CA CYS A 478 21.64 -1.73 36.86
C CYS A 478 22.51 -0.45 36.92
N GLU A 479 22.16 0.50 37.80
CA GLU A 479 22.95 1.74 37.98
C GLU A 479 24.33 1.48 38.56
N ALA A 480 24.48 0.45 39.38
CA ALA A 480 25.76 0.07 39.98
C ALA A 480 26.78 -0.53 39.00
N LEU A 481 26.36 -0.95 37.81
CA LEU A 481 27.24 -1.50 36.77
C LEU A 481 28.19 -0.45 36.19
N ASN A 482 27.80 0.82 36.15
CA ASN A 482 28.64 1.93 35.72
C ASN A 482 28.38 3.18 36.58
N PRO A 483 29.13 3.37 37.71
CA PRO A 483 28.93 4.47 38.63
C PRO A 483 29.17 5.86 38.02
N ASP A 484 30.00 5.97 36.99
CA ASP A 484 30.30 7.23 36.30
C ASP A 484 29.27 7.60 35.27
N MET A 485 28.46 6.64 34.82
CA MET A 485 27.36 6.82 33.87
C MET A 485 26.13 6.04 34.35
N PRO A 486 25.25 6.65 35.17
CA PRO A 486 24.07 5.97 35.69
C PRO A 486 23.21 5.42 34.53
N TYR A 487 22.69 4.23 34.72
CA TYR A 487 21.83 3.54 33.75
C TYR A 487 20.73 4.49 33.26
N GLN A 488 20.90 4.98 32.04
CA GLN A 488 19.99 5.96 31.44
C GLN A 488 19.09 5.30 30.41
N GLN A 489 18.01 4.71 30.87
CA GLN A 489 16.93 4.32 30.00
C GLN A 489 15.98 5.50 29.83
N LYS A 490 16.20 6.38 28.85
CA LYS A 490 15.32 7.53 28.61
C LYS A 490 14.54 7.35 27.33
N PHE A 491 13.32 6.83 27.43
CA PHE A 491 12.27 7.11 26.45
C PHE A 491 11.58 8.46 26.73
N SER A 492 11.81 9.04 27.88
CA SER A 492 11.31 10.35 28.30
C SER A 492 12.26 11.00 29.29
N SER A 493 12.00 12.26 29.67
CA SER A 493 12.73 12.99 30.70
C SER A 493 12.52 12.45 32.13
N ASP A 494 11.73 11.39 32.30
CA ASP A 494 11.37 10.86 33.62
C ASP A 494 12.40 9.86 34.13
N VAL A 495 12.56 9.84 35.46
CA VAL A 495 13.40 8.89 36.16
C VAL A 495 12.79 7.48 36.09
N LEU A 496 13.64 6.47 35.90
CA LEU A 496 13.23 5.06 35.97
C LEU A 496 12.60 4.74 37.32
N SER A 497 11.63 3.86 37.31
CA SER A 497 10.98 3.35 38.51
C SER A 497 10.33 1.99 38.26
N PRO A 498 10.03 1.20 39.30
CA PRO A 498 9.37 -0.09 39.13
C PRO A 498 8.12 0.01 38.25
N GLY A 499 7.93 -0.98 37.39
CA GLY A 499 6.89 -1.01 36.36
C GLY A 499 7.31 -0.51 34.98
N ASP A 500 8.52 0.01 34.82
CA ASP A 500 9.05 0.39 33.50
C ASP A 500 9.66 -0.81 32.77
N ILE A 501 9.63 -0.77 31.43
CA ILE A 501 10.27 -1.79 30.60
C ILE A 501 11.78 -1.75 30.87
N LYS A 502 12.36 -2.89 31.18
CA LYS A 502 13.80 -3.09 31.35
C LYS A 502 14.40 -3.41 29.98
N LEU A 503 15.44 -2.70 29.57
CA LEU A 503 16.14 -2.89 28.32
C LEU A 503 17.47 -3.59 28.55
N LEU A 504 17.90 -4.38 27.57
CA LEU A 504 19.21 -5.03 27.58
C LEU A 504 20.30 -4.06 27.10
N ASP A 505 21.35 -3.94 27.89
CA ASP A 505 22.64 -3.39 27.48
C ASP A 505 23.35 -4.43 26.59
N LEU A 506 23.32 -4.21 25.27
CA LEU A 506 23.91 -5.12 24.29
C LEU A 506 25.39 -4.82 24.05
N SER A 507 25.81 -3.60 24.36
CA SER A 507 27.24 -3.17 24.27
C SER A 507 28.07 -3.67 25.44
N ASN A 508 27.41 -4.01 26.56
CA ASN A 508 28.03 -4.40 27.84
C ASN A 508 28.93 -3.30 28.43
N ASP A 509 28.56 -2.04 28.23
CA ASP A 509 29.27 -0.88 28.77
C ASP A 509 28.66 -0.36 30.09
N GLY A 510 27.61 -1.03 30.57
CA GLY A 510 26.93 -0.76 31.85
C GLY A 510 25.76 0.21 31.76
N TYR A 511 25.37 0.65 30.57
CA TYR A 511 24.18 1.49 30.38
C TYR A 511 23.58 1.34 28.99
N VAL A 512 22.28 1.64 28.86
CA VAL A 512 21.61 1.65 27.56
C VAL A 512 21.67 3.04 26.94
N ASN A 513 22.21 3.14 25.76
CA ASN A 513 22.49 4.39 25.09
C ASN A 513 21.33 4.82 24.16
N PHE A 514 20.77 6.03 24.42
CA PHE A 514 19.63 6.59 23.69
C PHE A 514 19.97 7.73 22.74
N THR A 515 21.23 8.03 22.50
CA THR A 515 21.59 9.09 21.57
C THR A 515 21.15 8.72 20.14
N ALA A 516 20.70 9.73 19.39
CA ALA A 516 20.09 9.53 18.07
C ALA A 516 21.00 8.79 17.07
N ASN A 517 22.31 8.88 17.24
CA ASN A 517 23.32 8.30 16.36
C ASN A 517 24.05 7.09 16.96
N ASN A 518 23.70 6.65 18.17
CA ASN A 518 24.30 5.49 18.77
C ASN A 518 23.39 4.27 18.58
N TYR A 519 23.94 3.23 17.99
CA TYR A 519 23.24 2.00 17.62
C TYR A 519 23.76 0.78 18.39
N GLU A 520 24.60 0.98 19.41
CA GLU A 520 25.31 -0.09 20.12
C GLU A 520 24.36 -1.02 20.86
N ASP A 521 23.30 -0.47 21.47
CA ASP A 521 22.29 -1.24 22.19
C ASP A 521 21.06 -1.60 21.35
N LYS A 522 21.09 -1.30 20.04
CA LYS A 522 19.99 -1.64 19.14
C LYS A 522 20.32 -2.85 18.30
N THR A 523 19.33 -3.71 18.12
CA THR A 523 19.46 -4.92 17.32
C THR A 523 18.24 -5.14 16.42
N VAL A 524 18.32 -6.13 15.53
CA VAL A 524 17.18 -6.61 14.76
C VAL A 524 16.25 -7.37 15.70
N LEU A 525 15.00 -6.90 15.79
CA LEU A 525 14.00 -7.44 16.69
C LEU A 525 13.08 -8.47 16.01
N GLY A 526 12.96 -8.41 14.69
CA GLY A 526 12.13 -9.33 13.92
C GLY A 526 11.96 -8.88 12.47
N SER A 527 11.21 -9.64 11.70
CA SER A 527 10.95 -9.39 10.27
C SER A 527 9.46 -9.13 10.02
N SER A 528 9.17 -8.14 9.19
CA SER A 528 7.81 -7.93 8.67
C SER A 528 7.45 -8.88 7.50
N LEU A 529 8.46 -9.54 6.91
CA LEU A 529 8.27 -10.49 5.81
C LEU A 529 8.01 -11.89 6.35
N PRO A 530 7.03 -12.63 5.80
CA PRO A 530 6.74 -14.00 6.21
C PRO A 530 7.80 -14.98 5.70
N ASP A 531 7.99 -16.08 6.43
CA ASP A 531 8.77 -17.23 5.99
C ASP A 531 8.10 -17.94 4.82
N PHE A 532 6.77 -18.03 4.86
CA PHE A 532 5.92 -18.52 3.76
C PHE A 532 4.50 -17.98 3.90
N SER A 533 3.80 -17.91 2.77
CA SER A 533 2.39 -17.53 2.70
C SER A 533 1.68 -18.31 1.61
N GLY A 534 0.36 -18.38 1.69
CA GLY A 534 -0.41 -19.10 0.69
C GLY A 534 -1.91 -19.05 0.91
N GLY A 535 -2.58 -19.91 0.20
CA GLY A 535 -4.02 -20.01 0.28
C GLY A 535 -4.54 -21.40 -0.09
N PHE A 536 -5.78 -21.63 0.26
CA PHE A 536 -6.50 -22.85 -0.12
C PHE A 536 -7.95 -22.55 -0.44
N SER A 537 -8.52 -23.38 -1.28
CA SER A 537 -9.96 -23.37 -1.53
C SER A 537 -10.47 -24.79 -1.75
N THR A 538 -11.70 -25.04 -1.32
CA THR A 538 -12.39 -26.29 -1.55
C THR A 538 -13.82 -26.04 -2.00
N ARG A 539 -14.28 -26.85 -2.94
CA ARG A 539 -15.67 -26.85 -3.42
C ARG A 539 -16.19 -28.27 -3.52
N LEU A 540 -17.27 -28.54 -2.80
CA LEU A 540 -17.98 -29.79 -2.80
C LEU A 540 -19.41 -29.59 -3.32
N THR A 541 -19.76 -30.26 -4.41
CA THR A 541 -21.11 -30.20 -5.00
C THR A 541 -21.74 -31.56 -4.92
N TYR A 542 -22.92 -31.66 -4.32
CA TYR A 542 -23.69 -32.87 -4.22
C TYR A 542 -25.19 -32.61 -4.51
N LYS A 543 -25.72 -33.21 -5.56
CA LYS A 543 -27.16 -33.15 -5.92
C LYS A 543 -27.78 -31.75 -5.83
N GLY A 544 -27.09 -30.73 -6.35
CA GLY A 544 -27.56 -29.33 -6.31
C GLY A 544 -27.07 -28.50 -5.12
N PHE A 545 -26.62 -29.10 -4.04
CA PHE A 545 -25.93 -28.41 -2.97
C PHE A 545 -24.47 -28.17 -3.35
N THR A 546 -23.99 -26.94 -3.15
CA THR A 546 -22.58 -26.57 -3.33
C THR A 546 -22.06 -25.93 -2.06
N PHE A 547 -21.13 -26.57 -1.41
CA PHE A 547 -20.33 -26.02 -0.31
C PHE A 547 -19.03 -25.49 -0.89
N SER A 548 -18.66 -24.26 -0.54
CA SER A 548 -17.37 -23.67 -0.90
C SER A 548 -16.75 -23.00 0.32
N MET A 549 -15.45 -23.22 0.49
CA MET A 549 -14.65 -22.57 1.53
C MET A 549 -13.32 -22.12 0.94
N SER A 550 -12.85 -20.94 1.31
CA SER A 550 -11.52 -20.46 0.97
C SER A 550 -10.86 -19.76 2.14
N GLY A 551 -9.54 -19.85 2.20
CA GLY A 551 -8.74 -19.25 3.24
C GLY A 551 -7.34 -18.88 2.76
N THR A 552 -6.68 -18.06 3.56
CA THR A 552 -5.29 -17.62 3.36
C THR A 552 -4.51 -17.79 4.65
N PHE A 553 -3.22 -17.99 4.53
CA PHE A 553 -2.31 -18.08 5.67
C PHE A 553 -1.02 -17.33 5.40
N SER A 554 -0.40 -16.85 6.47
CA SER A 554 0.94 -16.28 6.51
C SER A 554 1.62 -16.73 7.79
N TYR A 555 2.90 -17.05 7.73
CA TYR A 555 3.64 -17.55 8.87
C TYR A 555 5.02 -16.87 8.98
N GLY A 556 5.44 -16.54 10.22
CA GLY A 556 6.77 -16.06 10.55
C GLY A 556 6.96 -14.56 10.46
N ASN A 557 5.92 -13.80 10.07
CA ASN A 557 6.02 -12.34 10.04
C ASN A 557 5.61 -11.71 11.37
N MET A 558 6.28 -10.63 11.73
CA MET A 558 5.96 -9.82 12.91
C MET A 558 5.29 -8.52 12.51
N LYS A 559 4.53 -7.95 13.42
CA LYS A 559 3.93 -6.61 13.31
C LYS A 559 4.07 -5.85 14.61
N SER A 560 4.28 -4.54 14.51
CA SER A 560 4.13 -3.62 15.62
C SER A 560 2.67 -3.20 15.75
N TRP A 561 2.15 -3.27 16.96
CA TRP A 561 0.80 -2.77 17.27
C TRP A 561 0.87 -1.45 18.03
N ASP A 562 0.96 -0.37 17.26
CA ASP A 562 1.10 1.00 17.75
C ASP A 562 -0.04 1.42 18.73
N ALA A 563 -1.27 0.98 18.43
CA ALA A 563 -2.41 1.30 19.29
C ALA A 563 -2.29 0.71 20.69
N GLU A 564 -1.69 -0.48 20.83
CA GLU A 564 -1.44 -1.12 22.13
C GLU A 564 -0.42 -0.33 22.95
N GLY A 565 0.75 -0.01 22.36
CA GLY A 565 1.79 0.76 23.07
C GLY A 565 1.29 2.13 23.54
N ARG A 566 0.44 2.78 22.77
CA ARG A 566 -0.18 4.06 23.13
C ARG A 566 -1.12 3.98 24.34
N GLN A 567 -1.61 2.80 24.73
CA GLN A 567 -2.45 2.63 25.91
C GLN A 567 -1.66 2.80 27.22
N PHE A 568 -0.34 2.63 27.17
CA PHE A 568 0.55 2.77 28.34
C PHE A 568 1.22 4.14 28.41
N GLN A 569 0.81 5.06 27.53
CA GLN A 569 1.17 6.46 27.54
C GLN A 569 -0.04 7.30 27.91
N PHE A 570 -0.03 7.96 29.08
CA PHE A 570 -1.06 8.89 29.47
C PHE A 570 -0.53 10.32 29.39
N ASN A 571 -1.24 11.15 28.62
CA ASN A 571 -0.90 12.57 28.46
C ASN A 571 -1.94 13.42 29.22
N ALA A 572 -1.52 14.09 30.28
CA ALA A 572 -2.40 14.96 31.06
C ALA A 572 -2.95 16.15 30.25
N ALA A 573 -2.23 16.58 29.20
CA ALA A 573 -2.72 17.60 28.28
C ALA A 573 -3.81 17.10 27.31
N ARG A 574 -3.98 15.77 27.19
CA ARG A 574 -5.01 15.12 26.37
C ARG A 574 -5.45 13.82 27.03
N PRO A 575 -6.23 13.92 28.11
CA PRO A 575 -6.78 12.75 28.77
C PRO A 575 -7.71 12.00 27.79
N LYS A 576 -7.59 10.67 27.76
CA LYS A 576 -8.34 9.84 26.83
C LYS A 576 -8.80 8.53 27.48
N ASN A 577 -9.78 7.90 26.85
CA ASN A 577 -10.14 6.53 27.17
C ASN A 577 -9.00 5.58 26.77
N LEU A 578 -8.81 4.54 27.55
CA LEU A 578 -7.82 3.50 27.29
C LEU A 578 -8.54 2.17 27.01
N LEU A 579 -7.89 1.29 26.26
CA LEU A 579 -8.37 -0.08 26.08
C LEU A 579 -8.28 -0.84 27.43
N ASP A 580 -9.10 -1.86 27.58
CA ASP A 580 -9.14 -2.72 28.78
C ASP A 580 -7.82 -3.46 29.06
N ILE A 581 -6.95 -3.62 28.07
CA ILE A 581 -5.58 -4.13 28.27
C ILE A 581 -4.79 -3.28 29.26
N ALA A 582 -5.08 -1.97 29.38
CA ALA A 582 -4.45 -1.08 30.35
C ALA A 582 -4.74 -1.46 31.81
N LEU A 583 -5.80 -2.21 32.05
CA LEU A 583 -6.11 -2.77 33.38
C LEU A 583 -5.15 -3.88 33.80
N LYS A 584 -4.48 -4.53 32.85
CA LYS A 584 -3.49 -5.59 33.07
C LYS A 584 -2.08 -5.05 33.34
N ARG A 585 -1.94 -3.73 33.42
CA ARG A 585 -0.65 -3.07 33.65
C ARG A 585 0.02 -3.52 34.94
N TRP A 586 1.33 -3.34 34.98
CA TRP A 586 2.08 -3.49 36.22
C TRP A 586 1.60 -2.46 37.27
N THR A 587 1.35 -2.95 38.47
CA THR A 587 1.18 -2.15 39.72
C THR A 587 1.86 -2.91 40.85
N PRO A 588 2.15 -2.27 42.00
CA PRO A 588 2.69 -2.99 43.17
C PRO A 588 1.82 -4.18 43.62
N GLU A 589 0.50 -4.09 43.42
CA GLU A 589 -0.48 -5.14 43.73
C GLU A 589 -0.63 -6.20 42.62
N ASN A 590 -0.16 -5.88 41.41
CA ASN A 590 -0.21 -6.75 40.23
C ASN A 590 1.15 -6.76 39.52
N PRO A 591 2.22 -7.34 40.12
CA PRO A 591 3.52 -7.49 39.48
C PRO A 591 3.39 -8.40 38.25
N THR A 592 3.78 -7.90 37.08
CA THR A 592 3.68 -8.64 35.82
C THR A 592 4.80 -8.23 34.89
N ASN A 593 5.15 -9.12 33.95
CA ASN A 593 6.02 -8.83 32.81
C ASN A 593 5.26 -8.66 31.50
N ASP A 594 3.91 -8.76 31.53
CA ASP A 594 3.09 -8.71 30.31
C ASP A 594 2.87 -7.27 29.83
N TYR A 595 2.65 -6.30 30.77
CA TYR A 595 2.38 -4.92 30.42
C TYR A 595 3.01 -3.95 31.43
N PRO A 596 3.70 -2.91 30.94
CA PRO A 596 4.36 -1.93 31.81
C PRO A 596 3.31 -1.07 32.53
N LYS A 597 3.78 -0.31 33.52
CA LYS A 597 2.94 0.72 34.14
C LYS A 597 2.60 1.84 33.16
N ILE A 598 1.49 2.53 33.41
CA ILE A 598 1.11 3.76 32.72
C ILE A 598 1.90 4.92 33.31
N ARG A 599 2.59 5.69 32.46
CA ARG A 599 3.27 6.91 32.87
C ARG A 599 2.48 8.16 32.50
N LEU A 600 2.43 9.10 33.44
CA LEU A 600 1.89 10.44 33.21
C LEU A 600 2.94 11.29 32.47
N ASN A 601 2.60 11.75 31.27
CA ASN A 601 3.49 12.54 30.38
C ASN A 601 4.83 11.87 30.04
N GLY A 602 5.00 10.65 30.48
CA GLY A 602 6.15 9.81 30.17
C GLY A 602 5.79 8.67 29.22
N THR A 603 6.77 7.88 28.83
CA THR A 603 6.50 6.81 27.91
C THR A 603 7.33 5.56 28.17
N ASN A 604 6.65 4.43 28.31
CA ASN A 604 7.19 3.10 28.07
C ASN A 604 7.06 2.70 26.60
N TYR A 605 6.81 3.66 25.73
CA TYR A 605 6.51 3.54 24.35
C TYR A 605 7.73 3.90 23.51
N GLY A 606 8.41 2.92 22.99
CA GLY A 606 9.58 3.07 22.16
C GLY A 606 9.77 1.83 21.30
N MET A 607 10.69 1.88 20.33
CA MET A 607 10.97 0.74 19.47
C MET A 607 11.70 -0.36 20.24
N THR A 608 10.92 -1.28 20.77
CA THR A 608 11.35 -2.48 21.47
C THR A 608 10.65 -3.72 20.90
N ASP A 609 11.18 -4.89 21.16
CA ASP A 609 10.50 -6.16 20.88
C ASP A 609 9.24 -6.36 21.72
N PHE A 610 9.07 -5.61 22.80
CA PHE A 610 7.89 -5.67 23.68
C PHE A 610 6.56 -5.42 22.92
N TRP A 611 6.58 -4.53 21.92
CA TRP A 611 5.41 -4.16 21.12
C TRP A 611 5.37 -4.85 19.75
N LEU A 612 6.22 -5.87 19.56
CA LEU A 612 6.23 -6.69 18.35
C LEU A 612 5.54 -8.03 18.62
N HIS A 613 4.54 -8.31 17.82
CA HIS A 613 3.74 -9.52 17.92
C HIS A 613 3.93 -10.41 16.71
N ASP A 614 3.87 -11.72 16.93
CA ASP A 614 3.72 -12.70 15.86
C ASP A 614 2.40 -12.42 15.12
N ALA A 615 2.52 -12.10 13.84
CA ALA A 615 1.39 -11.81 12.96
C ALA A 615 1.06 -12.99 12.04
N SER A 616 1.52 -14.19 12.39
CA SER A 616 1.14 -15.42 11.69
C SER A 616 -0.36 -15.66 11.81
N TYR A 617 -0.99 -16.05 10.72
CA TYR A 617 -2.43 -16.30 10.73
C TYR A 617 -2.86 -17.38 9.74
N LEU A 618 -3.99 -17.99 10.07
CA LEU A 618 -4.84 -18.76 9.18
C LEU A 618 -6.22 -18.11 9.17
N LYS A 619 -6.61 -17.53 8.04
CA LYS A 619 -7.87 -16.80 7.90
C LYS A 619 -8.80 -17.54 6.94
N ILE A 620 -10.01 -17.83 7.38
CA ILE A 620 -11.09 -18.27 6.50
C ILE A 620 -11.73 -17.01 5.91
N ASN A 621 -11.61 -16.83 4.59
CA ASN A 621 -12.09 -15.65 3.89
C ASN A 621 -13.56 -15.76 3.50
N ASN A 622 -13.99 -16.96 3.13
CA ASN A 622 -15.36 -17.21 2.69
C ASN A 622 -15.79 -18.63 3.02
N ILE A 623 -17.01 -18.78 3.51
CA ILE A 623 -17.74 -20.04 3.59
C ILE A 623 -19.10 -19.80 2.95
N SER A 624 -19.47 -20.61 1.97
CA SER A 624 -20.79 -20.51 1.34
C SER A 624 -21.42 -21.87 1.13
N LEU A 625 -22.72 -21.92 1.35
CA LEU A 625 -23.57 -23.08 1.01
C LEU A 625 -24.67 -22.60 0.08
N THR A 626 -24.68 -23.14 -1.12
CA THR A 626 -25.64 -22.77 -2.17
C THR A 626 -26.44 -24.01 -2.57
N TYR A 627 -27.74 -23.84 -2.76
CA TYR A 627 -28.58 -24.85 -3.34
C TYR A 627 -29.17 -24.40 -4.67
N GLN A 628 -28.92 -25.16 -5.71
CA GLN A 628 -29.49 -24.95 -7.03
C GLN A 628 -30.81 -25.71 -7.15
N LEU A 629 -31.91 -24.97 -7.26
CA LEU A 629 -33.21 -25.54 -7.48
C LEU A 629 -33.26 -26.28 -8.83
N PRO A 630 -33.86 -27.49 -8.88
CA PRO A 630 -34.01 -28.25 -10.13
C PRO A 630 -34.85 -27.48 -11.16
N ALA A 631 -34.35 -27.34 -12.39
CA ALA A 631 -35.06 -26.63 -13.46
C ALA A 631 -36.49 -27.16 -13.69
N ASN A 632 -36.71 -28.45 -13.58
CA ASN A 632 -38.06 -29.06 -13.72
C ASN A 632 -39.03 -28.57 -12.63
N TRP A 633 -38.55 -28.22 -11.45
CA TRP A 633 -39.38 -27.65 -10.38
C TRP A 633 -39.73 -26.21 -10.68
N LEU A 634 -38.74 -25.42 -11.12
CA LEU A 634 -38.95 -24.02 -11.49
C LEU A 634 -39.90 -23.85 -12.68
N ARG A 635 -39.85 -24.75 -13.68
CA ARG A 635 -40.82 -24.78 -14.78
C ARG A 635 -42.24 -25.04 -14.31
N ARG A 636 -42.44 -25.96 -13.34
CA ARG A 636 -43.76 -26.23 -12.78
C ARG A 636 -44.35 -25.08 -11.97
N THR A 637 -43.52 -24.22 -11.44
CA THR A 637 -43.93 -23.02 -10.67
C THR A 637 -44.07 -21.76 -11.53
N GLY A 638 -43.77 -21.84 -12.85
CA GLY A 638 -43.89 -20.70 -13.78
C GLY A 638 -42.78 -19.64 -13.62
N PHE A 639 -41.70 -19.91 -12.89
CA PHE A 639 -40.59 -18.98 -12.72
C PHE A 639 -39.63 -18.94 -13.92
N ILE A 640 -39.61 -19.95 -14.75
CA ILE A 640 -38.86 -20.02 -16.02
C ILE A 640 -39.68 -20.79 -17.06
N ASP A 641 -39.59 -20.36 -18.32
CA ASP A 641 -40.24 -21.00 -19.49
C ASP A 641 -39.56 -22.33 -19.88
#